data_f9e3f2fa392a376fa0e2a8c44a3ed46c
#
_entry.id   f9e3f2fa392a376fa0e2a8c44a3ed46c
#
_cell.length_a   1.000
_cell.length_b   1.000
_cell.length_c   1.000
_cell.angle_alpha   90.00
_cell.angle_beta   90.00
_cell.angle_gamma   90.00
#
_symmetry.space_group_name_H-M   'P 1'
#
loop_
_entity.id
_entity.type
_entity.pdbx_description
1 polymer ?
#
loop_
_entity_poly.entity_id
_entity_poly.type
_entity_poly.pdbx_seq_one_letter_code
_entity_poly.pdbx_strand_id
1 'polypeptide(L)'
;MKKNSILSWALAGVLLASCSTTPNVEPAIPVDEQIEAKVEALLKKMTLEEKVGQMCQLNIDVLQDRTANPMQGFTLSEALLDTVIGKYKVGSILNVPNGMAQNTAKWQEIITRIQEKSMEELGIPCLYGVDQIHGATYTDGATFFPQGINMAATFNRELTREGARISAYETKAGSIPWTFAPVLDLARDARWPRHWENYGEDAYVNAEMGREAVIGFQGENPNQIGENNIAACLKHYMGYGVPVSGKDRTPSSITEQDMRERHFAPFLETVKAGALSVMVNSAMNNGLPFHANYELLTQWLKEDLNWDGMIVTDWADINNLCTRDHIAATKKEAIMLGINAGIDMSMVPYEWSFCTDLKELVEEGKVSMERIDDAVRRILRLKLRLNLFEKPYYSLEDYPQFACQEHADAALQAAEESMVLLKNNNSLLPIAKGKKVLLTGPNANSMRTLNGGWSYTWQGSNADHLSKQYNTILEALQNKLGAANVVYEPGVTYNDRGQWWQENEPQIQKAVAAARGVDYIIACIGENSYCETPGNLDDLTLSANQLELVKALAKTGKPIIMVLNEGRPRIVKDIEPLATAVVHVMLPGNYGGDAFANLLVGDANFSGKLPFTYPKHVNSLITYDYKPCEHIGEQMAGAYNYDAQVSVQWMFGYGLSYTTFAYSNLKVDKSNFSAADELTFTLDVTNTGNVAGKESVLLFSSDLVASLTPDIRRLRAFEKVALQPGETKTVTLQVPASDLAFVGYDGKWILEAGDFRIQVGNQTVDVACNETKKWETPNK
;
A
#
# COMPACT_ATOMS: atom_id res chain seq x y z
N MET A 1 -28.61 37.61 57.12
CA MET A 1 -29.45 38.83 56.96
C MET A 1 -28.80 39.74 55.89
N LYS A 2 -29.66 40.29 55.02
CA LYS A 2 -29.43 41.26 53.93
C LYS A 2 -28.85 40.69 52.64
N LYS A 3 -29.67 40.43 51.68
CA LYS A 3 -30.50 41.19 50.70
C LYS A 3 -29.73 41.57 49.42
N ASN A 4 -30.09 40.85 48.37
CA ASN A 4 -30.26 41.21 46.93
C ASN A 4 -29.79 42.55 46.41
N SER A 5 -29.10 42.53 45.26
CA SER A 5 -29.46 43.37 44.13
C SER A 5 -29.05 42.72 42.81
N ILE A 6 -30.09 42.47 42.00
CA ILE A 6 -30.03 42.07 40.59
C ILE A 6 -29.66 43.29 39.78
N LEU A 7 -28.59 43.21 39.00
CA LEU A 7 -28.29 44.21 37.93
C LEU A 7 -28.40 43.52 36.60
N SER A 8 -29.48 43.79 35.88
CA SER A 8 -29.69 43.40 34.50
C SER A 8 -28.81 44.23 33.59
N TRP A 9 -27.88 43.62 32.86
CA TRP A 9 -27.21 44.21 31.73
C TRP A 9 -27.81 43.67 30.45
N ALA A 10 -28.52 44.55 29.73
CA ALA A 10 -28.91 44.29 28.34
C ALA A 10 -27.67 44.44 27.46
N LEU A 11 -27.16 43.37 26.94
CA LEU A 11 -26.13 43.39 25.89
C LEU A 11 -26.82 43.51 24.54
N ALA A 12 -26.67 44.68 23.91
CA ALA A 12 -26.99 44.89 22.51
C ALA A 12 -26.01 44.01 21.66
N GLY A 13 -26.54 43.01 20.99
CA GLY A 13 -25.78 42.21 20.05
C GLY A 13 -25.45 43.00 18.79
N VAL A 14 -24.18 43.38 18.67
CA VAL A 14 -23.61 43.78 17.38
C VAL A 14 -23.24 42.48 16.67
N LEU A 15 -24.06 42.06 15.71
CA LEU A 15 -23.70 41.04 14.71
C LEU A 15 -22.57 41.61 13.85
N LEU A 16 -21.32 41.32 14.24
CA LEU A 16 -20.19 41.38 13.34
C LEU A 16 -20.30 40.14 12.44
N ALA A 17 -20.85 40.31 11.27
CA ALA A 17 -20.64 39.37 10.16
C ALA A 17 -19.14 39.42 9.81
N SER A 18 -18.34 38.54 10.41
CA SER A 18 -17.03 38.25 9.91
C SER A 18 -17.22 37.49 8.61
N CYS A 19 -17.14 38.19 7.47
CA CYS A 19 -16.81 37.55 6.21
C CYS A 19 -15.39 36.99 6.37
N SER A 20 -15.27 35.73 6.83
CA SER A 20 -14.07 34.96 6.60
C SER A 20 -14.07 34.65 5.11
N THR A 21 -13.28 35.38 4.34
CA THR A 21 -12.89 34.96 3.00
C THR A 21 -11.98 33.76 3.19
N THR A 22 -12.56 32.55 3.26
CA THR A 22 -11.81 31.33 3.01
C THR A 22 -11.08 31.51 1.67
N PRO A 23 -9.77 31.26 1.59
CA PRO A 23 -9.08 31.26 0.32
C PRO A 23 -9.86 30.36 -0.63
N ASN A 24 -10.07 30.78 -1.86
CA ASN A 24 -10.72 30.00 -2.89
C ASN A 24 -9.75 28.87 -3.25
N VAL A 25 -9.83 27.73 -2.55
CA VAL A 25 -9.00 26.55 -2.84
C VAL A 25 -9.58 25.91 -4.09
N GLU A 26 -8.77 25.77 -5.13
CA GLU A 26 -9.16 25.06 -6.34
C GLU A 26 -9.57 23.61 -5.99
N PRO A 27 -10.66 23.09 -6.58
CA PRO A 27 -11.08 21.71 -6.37
C PRO A 27 -9.97 20.73 -6.75
N ALA A 28 -9.70 19.74 -5.89
CA ALA A 28 -8.74 18.67 -6.19
C ALA A 28 -9.11 17.87 -7.44
N ILE A 29 -10.42 17.74 -7.71
CA ILE A 29 -10.97 17.18 -8.95
C ILE A 29 -11.78 18.28 -9.63
N PRO A 30 -11.52 18.58 -10.92
CA PRO A 30 -12.29 19.59 -11.65
C PRO A 30 -13.79 19.28 -11.63
N VAL A 31 -14.60 20.30 -11.38
CA VAL A 31 -16.06 20.15 -11.32
C VAL A 31 -16.63 19.87 -12.73
N ASP A 32 -17.45 18.82 -12.84
CA ASP A 32 -18.26 18.54 -14.03
C ASP A 32 -19.71 18.92 -13.77
N GLU A 33 -20.15 20.05 -14.35
CA GLU A 33 -21.49 20.62 -14.18
C GLU A 33 -22.62 19.65 -14.61
N GLN A 34 -22.37 18.75 -15.56
CA GLN A 34 -23.36 17.77 -16.00
C GLN A 34 -23.54 16.66 -14.97
N ILE A 35 -22.44 16.22 -14.36
CA ILE A 35 -22.49 15.27 -13.27
C ILE A 35 -23.19 15.89 -12.07
N GLU A 36 -22.83 17.11 -11.67
CA GLU A 36 -23.46 17.81 -10.55
C GLU A 36 -24.97 18.01 -10.76
N ALA A 37 -25.38 18.41 -11.94
CA ALA A 37 -26.80 18.56 -12.27
C ALA A 37 -27.56 17.22 -12.14
N LYS A 38 -26.96 16.09 -12.55
CA LYS A 38 -27.55 14.76 -12.37
C LYS A 38 -27.61 14.34 -10.90
N VAL A 39 -26.55 14.60 -10.14
CA VAL A 39 -26.49 14.33 -8.69
C VAL A 39 -27.63 15.05 -7.97
N GLU A 40 -27.77 16.35 -8.17
CA GLU A 40 -28.82 17.16 -7.53
C GLU A 40 -30.23 16.72 -7.95
N ALA A 41 -30.42 16.33 -9.22
CA ALA A 41 -31.69 15.83 -9.70
C ALA A 41 -32.11 14.50 -9.10
N LEU A 42 -31.12 13.61 -8.83
CA LEU A 42 -31.33 12.35 -8.13
C LEU A 42 -31.61 12.59 -6.63
N LEU A 43 -30.74 13.34 -5.96
CA LEU A 43 -30.82 13.63 -4.55
C LEU A 43 -32.17 14.23 -4.13
N LYS A 44 -32.70 15.14 -4.94
CA LYS A 44 -33.98 15.82 -4.72
C LYS A 44 -35.17 14.86 -4.74
N LYS A 45 -35.06 13.72 -5.42
CA LYS A 45 -36.14 12.72 -5.53
C LYS A 45 -36.08 11.66 -4.45
N MET A 46 -34.93 11.50 -3.81
CA MET A 46 -34.68 10.43 -2.83
C MET A 46 -35.38 10.71 -1.49
N THR A 47 -36.01 9.67 -0.95
CA THR A 47 -36.49 9.64 0.42
C THR A 47 -35.32 9.52 1.41
N LEU A 48 -35.59 9.76 2.70
CA LEU A 48 -34.57 9.58 3.74
C LEU A 48 -34.09 8.12 3.81
N GLU A 49 -35.01 7.15 3.68
CA GLU A 49 -34.67 5.72 3.65
C GLU A 49 -33.73 5.36 2.48
N GLU A 50 -33.97 5.89 1.31
CA GLU A 50 -33.09 5.69 0.15
C GLU A 50 -31.72 6.33 0.37
N LYS A 51 -31.67 7.53 0.95
CA LYS A 51 -30.41 8.23 1.25
C LYS A 51 -29.56 7.44 2.26
N VAL A 52 -30.12 7.03 3.40
CA VAL A 52 -29.37 6.27 4.40
C VAL A 52 -28.99 4.88 3.91
N GLY A 53 -29.81 4.26 3.05
CA GLY A 53 -29.50 3.00 2.39
C GLY A 53 -28.25 3.10 1.49
N GLN A 54 -28.10 4.23 0.75
CA GLN A 54 -26.90 4.45 -0.06
C GLN A 54 -25.62 4.55 0.79
N MET A 55 -25.71 4.98 2.03
CA MET A 55 -24.58 5.09 2.95
C MET A 55 -24.19 3.77 3.62
N CYS A 56 -24.93 2.68 3.35
CA CYS A 56 -24.69 1.34 3.92
C CYS A 56 -23.99 0.44 2.92
N GLN A 57 -22.91 -0.22 3.38
CA GLN A 57 -22.18 -1.24 2.62
C GLN A 57 -22.19 -2.56 3.39
N LEU A 58 -22.61 -3.66 2.75
CA LEU A 58 -22.71 -4.99 3.36
C LEU A 58 -21.81 -6.00 2.63
N ASN A 59 -21.37 -7.02 3.39
CA ASN A 59 -20.64 -8.15 2.82
C ASN A 59 -21.57 -9.01 1.96
N ILE A 60 -21.07 -9.48 0.81
CA ILE A 60 -21.81 -10.33 -0.14
C ILE A 60 -22.44 -11.56 0.52
N ASP A 61 -21.81 -12.13 1.54
CA ASP A 61 -22.31 -13.33 2.25
C ASP A 61 -23.68 -13.12 2.93
N VAL A 62 -24.12 -11.87 3.15
CA VAL A 62 -25.48 -11.60 3.66
C VAL A 62 -26.54 -11.90 2.61
N LEU A 63 -26.17 -12.00 1.34
CA LEU A 63 -27.08 -12.32 0.24
C LEU A 63 -27.09 -13.82 -0.14
N GLN A 64 -26.31 -14.65 0.57
CA GLN A 64 -26.16 -16.07 0.26
C GLN A 64 -27.42 -16.87 0.54
N ASP A 65 -27.88 -17.65 -0.44
CA ASP A 65 -28.86 -18.71 -0.23
C ASP A 65 -28.22 -19.92 0.44
N ARG A 66 -28.35 -20.02 1.75
CA ARG A 66 -27.82 -21.14 2.54
C ARG A 66 -28.60 -22.44 2.39
N THR A 67 -29.75 -22.41 1.68
CA THR A 67 -30.56 -23.59 1.37
C THR A 67 -30.20 -24.22 0.03
N ALA A 68 -29.47 -23.51 -0.82
CA ALA A 68 -28.99 -23.99 -2.11
C ALA A 68 -28.00 -25.14 -1.94
N ASN A 69 -27.88 -25.96 -2.98
CA ASN A 69 -26.89 -27.06 -3.00
C ASN A 69 -25.46 -26.48 -2.94
N PRO A 70 -24.66 -26.82 -1.91
CA PRO A 70 -23.28 -26.33 -1.80
C PRO A 70 -22.38 -26.65 -3.01
N MET A 71 -22.71 -27.69 -3.78
CA MET A 71 -21.98 -28.06 -4.99
C MET A 71 -22.13 -27.05 -6.14
N GLN A 72 -23.10 -26.15 -6.07
CA GLN A 72 -23.31 -25.08 -7.05
C GLN A 72 -22.48 -23.82 -6.75
N GLY A 73 -21.70 -23.85 -5.66
CA GLY A 73 -20.95 -22.67 -5.19
C GLY A 73 -21.87 -21.63 -4.56
N PHE A 74 -21.45 -20.36 -4.63
CA PHE A 74 -22.24 -19.24 -4.10
C PHE A 74 -23.51 -19.03 -4.94
N THR A 75 -24.64 -18.91 -4.28
CA THR A 75 -25.96 -18.65 -4.91
C THR A 75 -26.63 -17.49 -4.17
N LEU A 76 -27.16 -16.51 -4.91
CA LEU A 76 -27.92 -15.40 -4.33
C LEU A 76 -29.32 -15.85 -3.88
N SER A 77 -29.75 -15.30 -2.78
CA SER A 77 -31.13 -15.47 -2.27
C SER A 77 -32.00 -14.28 -2.70
N GLU A 78 -33.04 -14.53 -3.49
CA GLU A 78 -33.99 -13.50 -3.91
C GLU A 78 -34.65 -12.82 -2.70
N ALA A 79 -35.01 -13.59 -1.67
CA ALA A 79 -35.62 -13.05 -0.45
C ALA A 79 -34.68 -12.11 0.32
N LEU A 80 -33.36 -12.39 0.30
CA LEU A 80 -32.37 -11.51 0.92
C LEU A 80 -32.10 -10.29 0.04
N LEU A 81 -32.11 -10.41 -1.29
CA LEU A 81 -32.08 -9.27 -2.20
C LEU A 81 -33.27 -8.34 -1.99
N ASP A 82 -34.49 -8.88 -1.84
CA ASP A 82 -35.71 -8.10 -1.50
C ASP A 82 -35.55 -7.40 -0.15
N THR A 83 -34.92 -8.06 0.81
CA THR A 83 -34.69 -7.45 2.13
C THR A 83 -33.63 -6.34 2.06
N VAL A 84 -32.44 -6.65 1.54
CA VAL A 84 -31.28 -5.75 1.56
C VAL A 84 -31.47 -4.57 0.61
N ILE A 85 -31.81 -4.84 -0.63
CA ILE A 85 -31.95 -3.79 -1.67
C ILE A 85 -33.39 -3.26 -1.70
N GLY A 86 -34.39 -4.14 -1.69
CA GLY A 86 -35.79 -3.74 -1.78
C GLY A 86 -36.27 -2.97 -0.56
N LYS A 87 -36.04 -3.48 0.67
CA LYS A 87 -36.53 -2.87 1.91
C LYS A 87 -35.56 -1.83 2.47
N TYR A 88 -34.30 -2.18 2.68
CA TYR A 88 -33.29 -1.30 3.33
C TYR A 88 -32.57 -0.37 2.39
N LYS A 89 -32.80 -0.50 1.04
CA LYS A 89 -32.26 0.39 0.01
C LYS A 89 -30.73 0.46 -0.01
N VAL A 90 -30.05 -0.63 0.43
CA VAL A 90 -28.58 -0.69 0.53
C VAL A 90 -27.93 -0.41 -0.82
N GLY A 91 -27.03 0.57 -0.83
CA GLY A 91 -26.43 1.11 -2.05
C GLY A 91 -25.07 0.52 -2.41
N SER A 92 -24.49 -0.33 -1.52
CA SER A 92 -23.17 -0.91 -1.77
C SER A 92 -23.03 -2.32 -1.19
N ILE A 93 -22.33 -3.19 -1.94
CA ILE A 93 -21.94 -4.54 -1.53
C ILE A 93 -20.42 -4.66 -1.70
N LEU A 94 -19.78 -5.48 -0.86
CA LEU A 94 -18.35 -5.71 -0.96
C LEU A 94 -17.98 -7.19 -0.81
N ASN A 95 -16.68 -7.42 -1.10
CA ASN A 95 -15.97 -8.66 -0.77
C ASN A 95 -16.24 -9.80 -1.76
N VAL A 96 -15.77 -10.98 -1.43
CA VAL A 96 -15.65 -12.15 -2.31
C VAL A 96 -16.59 -13.25 -1.84
N PRO A 97 -17.43 -13.78 -2.72
CA PRO A 97 -18.33 -14.88 -2.39
C PRO A 97 -17.57 -16.07 -1.79
N ASN A 98 -18.05 -16.57 -0.64
CA ASN A 98 -17.40 -17.66 0.11
C ASN A 98 -15.93 -17.39 0.49
N GLY A 99 -15.48 -16.13 0.51
CA GLY A 99 -14.12 -15.75 0.86
C GLY A 99 -13.03 -16.24 -0.09
N MET A 100 -13.36 -16.58 -1.35
CA MET A 100 -12.43 -17.17 -2.31
C MET A 100 -12.66 -16.63 -3.72
N ALA A 101 -11.58 -16.47 -4.49
CA ALA A 101 -11.62 -16.02 -5.88
C ALA A 101 -12.67 -16.76 -6.72
N GLN A 102 -13.38 -16.02 -7.54
CA GLN A 102 -14.39 -16.53 -8.48
C GLN A 102 -13.91 -16.34 -9.91
N ASN A 103 -14.34 -17.20 -10.82
CA ASN A 103 -14.14 -16.95 -12.24
C ASN A 103 -15.03 -15.79 -12.74
N THR A 104 -14.68 -15.21 -13.89
CA THR A 104 -15.38 -14.07 -14.46
C THR A 104 -16.87 -14.32 -14.67
N ALA A 105 -17.27 -15.52 -15.10
CA ALA A 105 -18.68 -15.85 -15.33
C ALA A 105 -19.49 -15.83 -14.02
N LYS A 106 -18.95 -16.33 -12.92
CA LYS A 106 -19.60 -16.29 -11.60
C LYS A 106 -19.67 -14.85 -11.07
N TRP A 107 -18.64 -14.06 -11.23
CA TRP A 107 -18.67 -12.63 -10.90
C TRP A 107 -19.75 -11.88 -11.66
N GLN A 108 -19.83 -12.08 -12.98
CA GLN A 108 -20.84 -11.45 -13.82
C GLN A 108 -22.26 -11.88 -13.44
N GLU A 109 -22.50 -13.18 -13.19
CA GLU A 109 -23.79 -13.70 -12.72
C GLU A 109 -24.27 -12.96 -11.45
N ILE A 110 -23.37 -12.86 -10.45
CA ILE A 110 -23.70 -12.25 -9.15
C ILE A 110 -23.94 -10.75 -9.32
N ILE A 111 -23.02 -10.04 -9.94
CA ILE A 111 -23.09 -8.57 -10.05
C ILE A 111 -24.25 -8.15 -10.94
N THR A 112 -24.48 -8.83 -12.07
CA THR A 112 -25.64 -8.55 -12.94
C THR A 112 -26.95 -8.64 -12.16
N ARG A 113 -27.15 -9.73 -11.39
CA ARG A 113 -28.39 -9.90 -10.62
C ARG A 113 -28.58 -8.82 -9.55
N ILE A 114 -27.50 -8.43 -8.84
CA ILE A 114 -27.53 -7.35 -7.85
C ILE A 114 -27.89 -6.02 -8.54
N GLN A 115 -27.28 -5.73 -9.68
CA GLN A 115 -27.52 -4.50 -10.43
C GLN A 115 -28.96 -4.43 -10.98
N GLU A 116 -29.48 -5.52 -11.56
CA GLU A 116 -30.86 -5.60 -12.01
C GLU A 116 -31.83 -5.28 -10.87
N LYS A 117 -31.63 -5.92 -9.71
CA LYS A 117 -32.44 -5.68 -8.51
C LYS A 117 -32.35 -4.22 -8.05
N SER A 118 -31.15 -3.65 -8.02
CA SER A 118 -30.93 -2.27 -7.58
C SER A 118 -31.60 -1.25 -8.53
N MET A 119 -31.48 -1.47 -9.83
CA MET A 119 -32.09 -0.61 -10.83
C MET A 119 -33.63 -0.74 -10.86
N GLU A 120 -34.17 -1.94 -10.65
CA GLU A 120 -35.60 -2.17 -10.55
C GLU A 120 -36.22 -1.46 -9.35
N GLU A 121 -35.61 -1.57 -8.17
CA GLU A 121 -36.13 -1.07 -6.90
C GLU A 121 -35.86 0.42 -6.67
N LEU A 122 -34.73 0.94 -7.14
CA LEU A 122 -34.23 2.27 -6.80
C LEU A 122 -33.99 3.17 -8.01
N GLY A 123 -33.78 2.61 -9.21
CA GLY A 123 -33.24 3.35 -10.34
C GLY A 123 -31.82 3.88 -10.08
N ILE A 124 -31.13 3.35 -9.06
CA ILE A 124 -29.77 3.70 -8.66
C ILE A 124 -28.94 2.42 -8.62
N PRO A 125 -27.81 2.32 -9.38
CA PRO A 125 -26.98 1.12 -9.40
C PRO A 125 -26.29 0.87 -8.06
N CYS A 126 -26.04 -0.40 -7.72
CA CYS A 126 -25.24 -0.79 -6.56
C CYS A 126 -23.75 -0.54 -6.83
N LEU A 127 -23.01 -0.05 -5.83
CA LEU A 127 -21.56 0.07 -5.89
C LEU A 127 -20.92 -1.20 -5.30
N TYR A 128 -20.20 -1.96 -6.11
CA TYR A 128 -19.52 -3.20 -5.66
C TYR A 128 -18.03 -2.98 -5.53
N GLY A 129 -17.46 -3.27 -4.35
CA GLY A 129 -16.04 -3.09 -4.04
C GLY A 129 -15.35 -4.39 -3.62
N VAL A 130 -14.09 -4.57 -4.04
CA VAL A 130 -13.26 -5.73 -3.68
C VAL A 130 -11.80 -5.31 -3.46
N ASP A 131 -11.08 -6.02 -2.58
CA ASP A 131 -9.65 -5.85 -2.32
C ASP A 131 -8.79 -6.48 -3.43
N GLN A 132 -8.70 -5.84 -4.59
CA GLN A 132 -7.80 -6.24 -5.69
C GLN A 132 -6.44 -5.54 -5.50
N ILE A 133 -5.62 -6.07 -4.58
CA ILE A 133 -4.46 -5.35 -4.04
C ILE A 133 -3.25 -5.38 -4.99
N HIS A 134 -2.94 -6.53 -5.57
CA HIS A 134 -1.77 -6.70 -6.44
C HIS A 134 -2.10 -7.42 -7.75
N GLY A 135 -3.14 -6.98 -8.41
CA GLY A 135 -3.76 -7.57 -9.58
C GLY A 135 -5.24 -7.81 -9.32
N ALA A 136 -5.96 -8.40 -10.27
CA ALA A 136 -7.33 -8.83 -10.05
C ALA A 136 -7.37 -10.13 -9.22
N THR A 137 -6.84 -10.08 -8.00
CA THR A 137 -6.45 -11.24 -7.17
C THR A 137 -7.60 -12.10 -6.68
N TYR A 138 -8.83 -11.60 -6.80
CA TYR A 138 -10.04 -12.36 -6.50
C TYR A 138 -10.83 -12.78 -7.76
N THR A 139 -10.20 -12.63 -8.93
CA THR A 139 -10.70 -13.16 -10.19
C THR A 139 -9.81 -14.32 -10.64
N ASP A 140 -10.36 -15.54 -10.65
CA ASP A 140 -9.62 -16.74 -11.02
C ASP A 140 -9.14 -16.66 -12.48
N GLY A 141 -7.88 -16.99 -12.70
CA GLY A 141 -7.20 -16.91 -13.99
C GLY A 141 -6.64 -15.53 -14.32
N ALA A 142 -6.88 -14.48 -13.52
CA ALA A 142 -6.34 -13.15 -13.75
C ALA A 142 -4.83 -13.07 -13.51
N THR A 143 -4.22 -12.01 -14.04
CA THR A 143 -2.79 -11.71 -13.86
C THR A 143 -2.54 -11.08 -12.49
N PHE A 144 -1.66 -11.70 -11.69
CA PHE A 144 -1.22 -11.15 -10.42
C PHE A 144 0.15 -10.52 -10.57
N PHE A 145 0.27 -9.31 -10.04
CA PHE A 145 1.52 -8.57 -9.94
C PHE A 145 2.24 -8.85 -8.61
N PRO A 146 3.50 -8.43 -8.46
CA PRO A 146 4.13 -8.39 -7.14
C PRO A 146 3.34 -7.49 -6.16
N GLN A 147 3.47 -7.76 -4.86
CA GLN A 147 2.88 -6.92 -3.81
C GLN A 147 3.45 -5.48 -3.82
N GLY A 148 2.78 -4.55 -3.14
CA GLY A 148 3.14 -3.12 -3.13
C GLY A 148 4.61 -2.87 -2.79
N ILE A 149 5.14 -3.58 -1.78
CA ILE A 149 6.54 -3.47 -1.36
C ILE A 149 7.54 -3.86 -2.48
N ASN A 150 7.19 -4.86 -3.28
CA ASN A 150 7.97 -5.24 -4.46
C ASN A 150 7.88 -4.17 -5.55
N MET A 151 6.68 -3.66 -5.82
CA MET A 151 6.52 -2.59 -6.82
C MET A 151 7.36 -1.36 -6.44
N ALA A 152 7.42 -1.01 -5.16
CA ALA A 152 8.30 0.04 -4.65
C ALA A 152 9.78 -0.24 -4.89
N ALA A 153 10.23 -1.50 -4.71
CA ALA A 153 11.61 -1.90 -4.93
C ALA A 153 12.07 -1.73 -6.39
N THR A 154 11.14 -1.67 -7.33
CA THR A 154 11.47 -1.37 -8.73
C THR A 154 11.95 0.05 -8.94
N PHE A 155 11.50 1.02 -8.12
CA PHE A 155 11.63 2.47 -8.37
C PHE A 155 11.26 2.84 -9.81
N ASN A 156 10.22 2.19 -10.35
CA ASN A 156 9.78 2.32 -11.73
C ASN A 156 8.29 2.70 -11.78
N ARG A 157 8.03 3.97 -12.05
CA ARG A 157 6.68 4.55 -12.12
C ARG A 157 5.83 3.90 -13.22
N GLU A 158 6.45 3.65 -14.40
CA GLU A 158 5.75 3.08 -15.55
C GLU A 158 5.21 1.67 -15.25
N LEU A 159 6.01 0.82 -14.57
CA LEU A 159 5.56 -0.52 -14.17
C LEU A 159 4.41 -0.46 -13.17
N THR A 160 4.41 0.50 -12.25
CA THR A 160 3.32 0.67 -11.29
C THR A 160 2.04 1.09 -11.99
N ARG A 161 2.12 2.06 -12.91
CA ARG A 161 0.96 2.49 -13.72
C ARG A 161 0.42 1.35 -14.56
N GLU A 162 1.30 0.62 -15.25
CA GLU A 162 0.91 -0.49 -16.12
C GLU A 162 0.29 -1.65 -15.32
N GLY A 163 0.87 -2.00 -14.18
CA GLY A 163 0.30 -3.02 -13.28
C GLY A 163 -1.09 -2.66 -12.79
N ALA A 164 -1.31 -1.39 -12.41
CA ALA A 164 -2.62 -0.90 -12.00
C ALA A 164 -3.63 -0.86 -13.19
N ARG A 165 -3.17 -0.48 -14.39
CA ARG A 165 -3.99 -0.47 -15.61
C ARG A 165 -4.49 -1.88 -15.97
N ILE A 166 -3.57 -2.87 -15.95
CA ILE A 166 -3.91 -4.28 -16.20
C ILE A 166 -4.86 -4.81 -15.11
N SER A 167 -4.57 -4.50 -13.85
CA SER A 167 -5.43 -4.87 -12.72
C SER A 167 -6.84 -4.31 -12.87
N ALA A 168 -6.98 -3.05 -13.31
CA ALA A 168 -8.26 -2.41 -13.57
C ALA A 168 -9.03 -3.14 -14.70
N TYR A 169 -8.36 -3.38 -15.81
CA TYR A 169 -8.93 -4.08 -16.96
C TYR A 169 -9.49 -5.46 -16.59
N GLU A 170 -8.67 -6.25 -15.88
CA GLU A 170 -9.04 -7.62 -15.50
C GLU A 170 -10.07 -7.66 -14.35
N THR A 171 -10.06 -6.67 -13.45
CA THR A 171 -11.11 -6.50 -12.43
C THR A 171 -12.45 -6.15 -13.08
N LYS A 172 -12.44 -5.26 -14.07
CA LYS A 172 -13.62 -4.85 -14.81
C LYS A 172 -14.23 -5.99 -15.63
N ALA A 173 -13.39 -6.92 -16.12
CA ALA A 173 -13.87 -8.14 -16.81
C ALA A 173 -14.77 -9.01 -15.91
N GLY A 174 -14.63 -8.92 -14.60
CA GLY A 174 -15.53 -9.50 -13.59
C GLY A 174 -16.74 -8.59 -13.26
N SER A 175 -16.95 -7.47 -13.96
CA SER A 175 -17.97 -6.45 -13.66
C SER A 175 -17.75 -5.68 -12.34
N ILE A 176 -16.57 -5.76 -11.72
CA ILE A 176 -16.25 -5.08 -10.47
C ILE A 176 -15.79 -3.64 -10.79
N PRO A 177 -16.51 -2.59 -10.34
CA PRO A 177 -16.21 -1.21 -10.72
C PRO A 177 -15.26 -0.48 -9.75
N TRP A 178 -14.94 -1.06 -8.58
CA TRP A 178 -14.25 -0.36 -7.50
C TRP A 178 -13.29 -1.30 -6.76
N THR A 179 -12.05 -0.85 -6.58
CA THR A 179 -11.03 -1.59 -5.80
C THR A 179 -10.63 -0.82 -4.55
N PHE A 180 -10.30 -1.55 -3.46
CA PHE A 180 -9.74 -0.97 -2.23
C PHE A 180 -8.21 -0.92 -2.30
N ALA A 181 -7.69 -0.24 -3.32
CA ALA A 181 -6.28 0.00 -3.60
C ALA A 181 -6.11 1.38 -4.26
N PRO A 182 -4.91 2.01 -4.20
CA PRO A 182 -3.65 1.54 -3.61
C PRO A 182 -3.59 1.67 -2.09
N VAL A 183 -2.68 0.87 -1.46
CA VAL A 183 -2.34 0.98 -0.05
C VAL A 183 -1.20 1.98 0.11
N LEU A 184 -1.42 3.04 0.89
CA LEU A 184 -0.51 4.20 1.03
C LEU A 184 0.05 4.37 2.44
N ASP A 185 -0.09 3.34 3.27
CA ASP A 185 0.56 3.27 4.57
C ASP A 185 2.07 3.25 4.41
N LEU A 186 2.81 3.74 5.41
CA LEU A 186 4.26 3.70 5.37
C LEU A 186 4.79 2.49 6.12
N ALA A 187 5.67 1.71 5.50
CA ALA A 187 6.33 0.54 6.10
C ALA A 187 7.45 0.95 7.06
N ARG A 188 7.16 1.78 8.07
CA ARG A 188 8.14 2.34 9.00
C ARG A 188 8.35 1.48 10.27
N ASP A 189 7.43 0.56 10.55
CA ASP A 189 7.58 -0.43 11.62
C ASP A 189 7.62 -1.84 11.03
N ALA A 190 8.80 -2.47 11.08
CA ALA A 190 9.00 -3.82 10.56
C ALA A 190 8.17 -4.90 11.28
N ARG A 191 7.62 -4.61 12.48
CA ARG A 191 6.77 -5.55 13.24
C ARG A 191 5.34 -5.60 12.69
N TRP A 192 4.90 -4.53 11.98
CA TRP A 192 3.53 -4.41 11.50
C TRP A 192 3.23 -5.47 10.43
N PRO A 193 2.12 -6.24 10.56
CA PRO A 193 1.86 -7.38 9.67
C PRO A 193 1.46 -6.99 8.24
N ARG A 194 1.13 -5.72 8.01
CA ARG A 194 0.79 -5.19 6.67
C ARG A 194 1.94 -4.40 6.03
N HIS A 195 3.16 -4.58 6.53
CA HIS A 195 4.38 -3.93 6.03
C HIS A 195 4.58 -4.11 4.52
N TRP A 196 4.15 -5.22 3.95
CA TRP A 196 4.33 -5.58 2.55
C TRP A 196 3.27 -5.03 1.59
N GLU A 197 2.14 -4.49 2.09
CA GLU A 197 1.01 -4.06 1.25
C GLU A 197 1.25 -2.72 0.54
N ASN A 198 2.16 -1.89 1.04
CA ASN A 198 2.38 -0.51 0.64
C ASN A 198 3.70 -0.31 -0.14
N TYR A 199 4.02 0.94 -0.47
CA TYR A 199 5.21 1.27 -1.26
C TYR A 199 6.44 1.64 -0.40
N GLY A 200 6.64 0.98 0.75
CA GLY A 200 7.84 1.12 1.56
C GLY A 200 7.78 2.20 2.63
N GLU A 201 8.94 2.51 3.23
CA GLU A 201 9.04 3.40 4.39
C GLU A 201 9.03 4.89 4.04
N ASP A 202 9.30 5.24 2.78
CA ASP A 202 9.48 6.61 2.34
C ASP A 202 8.18 7.24 1.81
N ALA A 203 7.86 8.45 2.28
CA ALA A 203 6.63 9.15 1.92
C ALA A 203 6.62 9.58 0.44
N TYR A 204 7.77 9.97 -0.14
CA TYR A 204 7.86 10.40 -1.52
C TYR A 204 7.69 9.22 -2.48
N VAL A 205 8.28 8.05 -2.17
CA VAL A 205 8.08 6.83 -2.97
C VAL A 205 6.60 6.42 -2.94
N ASN A 206 5.97 6.42 -1.74
CA ASN A 206 4.54 6.11 -1.63
C ASN A 206 3.66 7.10 -2.39
N ALA A 207 3.98 8.40 -2.36
CA ALA A 207 3.25 9.43 -3.10
C ALA A 207 3.36 9.20 -4.62
N GLU A 208 4.56 8.99 -5.14
CA GLU A 208 4.81 8.82 -6.58
C GLU A 208 4.21 7.51 -7.11
N MET A 209 4.46 6.39 -6.43
CA MET A 209 3.90 5.09 -6.83
C MET A 209 2.37 5.07 -6.68
N GLY A 210 1.85 5.67 -5.60
CA GLY A 210 0.41 5.82 -5.39
C GLY A 210 -0.27 6.65 -6.47
N ARG A 211 0.36 7.76 -6.89
CA ARG A 211 -0.12 8.60 -8.00
C ARG A 211 -0.22 7.80 -9.30
N GLU A 212 0.83 7.05 -9.63
CA GLU A 212 0.85 6.21 -10.83
C GLU A 212 -0.20 5.09 -10.77
N ALA A 213 -0.39 4.49 -9.59
CA ALA A 213 -1.42 3.47 -9.39
C ALA A 213 -2.84 4.05 -9.59
N VAL A 214 -3.14 5.24 -9.04
CA VAL A 214 -4.44 5.90 -9.25
C VAL A 214 -4.70 6.17 -10.72
N ILE A 215 -3.71 6.71 -11.45
CA ILE A 215 -3.82 6.95 -12.89
C ILE A 215 -4.00 5.63 -13.66
N GLY A 216 -3.29 4.58 -13.27
CA GLY A 216 -3.46 3.26 -13.87
C GLY A 216 -4.86 2.68 -13.66
N PHE A 217 -5.40 2.75 -12.43
CA PHE A 217 -6.75 2.27 -12.13
C PHE A 217 -7.84 3.10 -12.81
N GLN A 218 -7.78 4.42 -12.74
CA GLN A 218 -8.87 5.33 -13.12
C GLN A 218 -8.73 5.96 -14.50
N GLY A 219 -7.53 5.95 -15.09
CA GLY A 219 -7.20 6.79 -16.25
C GLY A 219 -6.88 8.22 -15.83
N GLU A 220 -6.66 9.09 -16.82
CA GLU A 220 -6.23 10.49 -16.59
C GLU A 220 -7.40 11.46 -16.31
N ASN A 221 -8.63 11.07 -16.61
CA ASN A 221 -9.81 11.90 -16.38
C ASN A 221 -10.68 11.35 -15.23
N PRO A 222 -10.59 11.88 -14.01
CA PRO A 222 -11.34 11.38 -12.87
C PRO A 222 -12.85 11.60 -12.95
N ASN A 223 -13.33 12.46 -13.85
CA ASN A 223 -14.76 12.68 -14.09
C ASN A 223 -15.37 11.67 -15.05
N GLN A 224 -14.54 10.88 -15.74
CA GLN A 224 -15.01 9.90 -16.72
C GLN A 224 -14.15 8.65 -16.69
N ILE A 225 -14.49 7.74 -15.78
CA ILE A 225 -13.82 6.45 -15.68
C ILE A 225 -14.18 5.60 -16.89
N GLY A 226 -13.17 5.23 -17.67
CA GLY A 226 -13.34 4.48 -18.92
C GLY A 226 -13.85 3.04 -18.71
N GLU A 227 -14.24 2.39 -19.80
CA GLU A 227 -14.72 1.01 -19.77
C GLU A 227 -13.63 0.02 -19.31
N ASN A 228 -12.36 0.35 -19.50
CA ASN A 228 -11.21 -0.45 -19.09
C ASN A 228 -10.67 -0.07 -17.69
N ASN A 229 -11.32 0.86 -17.00
CA ASN A 229 -10.87 1.44 -15.75
C ASN A 229 -11.87 1.20 -14.62
N ILE A 230 -11.41 1.32 -13.38
CA ILE A 230 -12.19 1.18 -12.15
C ILE A 230 -11.85 2.33 -11.20
N ALA A 231 -12.71 2.59 -10.21
CA ALA A 231 -12.38 3.56 -9.18
C ALA A 231 -11.33 2.98 -8.21
N ALA A 232 -10.38 3.82 -7.81
CA ALA A 232 -9.43 3.56 -6.73
C ALA A 232 -10.04 3.94 -5.38
N CYS A 233 -9.60 3.27 -4.32
CA CYS A 233 -9.85 3.65 -2.94
C CYS A 233 -8.55 3.67 -2.17
N LEU A 234 -8.08 4.87 -1.86
CA LEU A 234 -6.83 5.06 -1.11
C LEU A 234 -6.97 4.53 0.30
N LYS A 235 -6.01 3.73 0.80
CA LYS A 235 -6.06 3.21 2.16
C LYS A 235 -4.69 3.08 2.81
N HIS A 236 -4.62 3.10 4.14
CA HIS A 236 -5.69 3.40 5.08
C HIS A 236 -5.43 4.79 5.66
N TYR A 237 -6.32 5.70 5.49
CA TYR A 237 -6.17 7.10 5.84
C TYR A 237 -6.25 7.31 7.36
N MET A 238 -5.14 7.63 8.04
CA MET A 238 -3.74 7.59 7.72
C MET A 238 -2.89 7.21 8.94
N GLY A 239 -1.57 6.99 8.78
CA GLY A 239 -0.69 6.71 9.93
C GLY A 239 -0.82 5.31 10.52
N TYR A 240 -1.29 4.32 9.75
CA TYR A 240 -1.56 2.98 10.21
C TYR A 240 -0.31 2.11 10.38
N GLY A 241 0.75 2.36 9.59
CA GLY A 241 1.99 1.56 9.55
C GLY A 241 2.98 1.82 10.68
N VAL A 242 2.58 2.55 11.75
CA VAL A 242 3.45 2.89 12.90
C VAL A 242 2.75 2.67 14.25
N PRO A 243 2.13 1.50 14.47
CA PRO A 243 1.49 1.22 15.75
C PRO A 243 2.52 1.08 16.87
N VAL A 244 2.26 1.66 18.05
CA VAL A 244 3.19 1.61 19.20
C VAL A 244 3.56 0.17 19.56
N SER A 245 2.60 -0.75 19.49
CA SER A 245 2.82 -2.17 19.80
C SER A 245 3.45 -2.97 18.65
N GLY A 246 3.54 -2.42 17.44
CA GLY A 246 3.88 -3.15 16.21
C GLY A 246 2.76 -4.06 15.70
N LYS A 247 1.58 -4.06 16.33
CA LYS A 247 0.46 -4.96 16.00
C LYS A 247 -0.61 -4.23 15.22
N ASP A 248 -1.29 -4.97 14.35
CA ASP A 248 -2.38 -4.47 13.54
C ASP A 248 -3.56 -3.95 14.38
N ARG A 249 -4.25 -2.91 13.91
CA ARG A 249 -5.43 -2.29 14.52
C ARG A 249 -5.18 -1.76 15.94
N THR A 250 -3.93 -1.40 16.27
CA THR A 250 -3.54 -0.89 17.59
C THR A 250 -3.12 0.58 17.53
N PRO A 251 -3.11 1.30 18.68
CA PRO A 251 -2.87 2.72 18.70
C PRO A 251 -1.53 3.16 18.14
N SER A 252 -1.52 4.27 17.44
CA SER A 252 -0.32 5.06 17.09
C SER A 252 -0.16 6.29 17.99
N SER A 253 1.05 6.86 18.00
CA SER A 253 1.36 8.12 18.66
C SER A 253 2.20 8.97 17.72
N ILE A 254 1.52 9.68 16.84
CA ILE A 254 2.12 10.45 15.75
C ILE A 254 1.90 11.94 16.06
N THR A 255 2.98 12.72 15.96
CA THR A 255 2.88 14.19 16.07
C THR A 255 2.17 14.77 14.85
N GLU A 256 1.63 16.00 14.98
CA GLU A 256 1.03 16.68 13.83
C GLU A 256 2.05 16.92 12.71
N GLN A 257 3.31 17.24 13.06
CA GLN A 257 4.40 17.39 12.08
C GLN A 257 4.58 16.11 11.25
N ASP A 258 4.79 14.97 11.91
CA ASP A 258 4.97 13.69 11.21
C ASP A 258 3.71 13.28 10.43
N MET A 259 2.54 13.59 10.97
CA MET A 259 1.28 13.29 10.30
C MET A 259 1.21 14.06 8.96
N ARG A 260 1.52 15.36 8.94
CA ARG A 260 1.51 16.19 7.72
C ARG A 260 2.65 15.86 6.76
N GLU A 261 3.88 15.75 7.26
CA GLU A 261 5.06 15.59 6.42
C GLU A 261 5.21 14.20 5.82
N ARG A 262 4.75 13.16 6.52
CA ARG A 262 4.98 11.77 6.14
C ARG A 262 3.68 11.04 5.79
N HIS A 263 2.75 10.98 6.73
CA HIS A 263 1.57 10.11 6.58
C HIS A 263 0.48 10.71 5.69
N PHE A 264 0.35 12.03 5.63
CA PHE A 264 -0.60 12.70 4.75
C PHE A 264 -0.07 12.88 3.32
N ALA A 265 1.24 13.04 3.14
CA ALA A 265 1.84 13.35 1.85
C ALA A 265 1.44 12.36 0.72
N PRO A 266 1.43 11.01 0.91
CA PRO A 266 0.96 10.10 -0.13
C PRO A 266 -0.52 10.31 -0.50
N PHE A 267 -1.37 10.57 0.47
CA PHE A 267 -2.80 10.83 0.23
C PHE A 267 -3.02 12.16 -0.47
N LEU A 268 -2.28 13.20 -0.10
CA LEU A 268 -2.34 14.51 -0.75
C LEU A 268 -2.05 14.40 -2.25
N GLU A 269 -0.96 13.75 -2.62
CA GLU A 269 -0.56 13.63 -4.02
C GLU A 269 -1.48 12.70 -4.82
N THR A 270 -2.01 11.65 -4.22
CA THR A 270 -2.97 10.76 -4.88
C THR A 270 -4.37 11.36 -5.00
N VAL A 271 -4.80 12.19 -4.06
CA VAL A 271 -6.03 13.00 -4.19
C VAL A 271 -5.89 14.01 -5.32
N LYS A 272 -4.76 14.71 -5.43
CA LYS A 272 -4.45 15.60 -6.55
C LYS A 272 -4.40 14.86 -7.90
N ALA A 273 -4.01 13.58 -7.91
CA ALA A 273 -4.08 12.73 -9.09
C ALA A 273 -5.51 12.28 -9.46
N GLY A 274 -6.52 12.68 -8.68
CA GLY A 274 -7.92 12.43 -8.98
C GLY A 274 -8.54 11.21 -8.31
N ALA A 275 -7.96 10.70 -7.23
CA ALA A 275 -8.54 9.56 -6.49
C ALA A 275 -9.98 9.86 -6.04
N LEU A 276 -10.89 8.90 -6.27
CA LEU A 276 -12.34 9.08 -6.09
C LEU A 276 -12.86 8.65 -4.73
N SER A 277 -12.11 7.84 -3.99
CA SER A 277 -12.51 7.40 -2.66
C SER A 277 -11.32 7.16 -1.73
N VAL A 278 -11.60 7.21 -0.43
CA VAL A 278 -10.62 6.99 0.65
C VAL A 278 -11.24 6.07 1.70
N MET A 279 -10.50 5.05 2.14
CA MET A 279 -10.84 4.20 3.27
C MET A 279 -10.06 4.62 4.51
N VAL A 280 -10.76 4.75 5.63
CA VAL A 280 -10.19 5.25 6.89
C VAL A 280 -9.38 4.16 7.59
N ASN A 281 -8.32 4.55 8.29
CA ASN A 281 -7.48 3.70 9.14
C ASN A 281 -8.28 3.09 10.30
N SER A 282 -8.16 1.77 10.47
CA SER A 282 -8.87 0.97 11.48
C SER A 282 -8.24 1.04 12.89
N ALA A 283 -7.57 2.13 13.25
CA ALA A 283 -6.93 2.31 14.55
C ALA A 283 -7.25 3.70 15.15
N MET A 284 -6.40 4.17 16.03
CA MET A 284 -6.50 5.49 16.65
C MET A 284 -5.13 6.14 16.73
N ASN A 285 -5.10 7.47 16.76
CA ASN A 285 -3.90 8.25 17.06
C ASN A 285 -4.12 9.08 18.32
N ASN A 286 -3.17 9.01 19.26
CA ASN A 286 -3.21 9.79 20.51
C ASN A 286 -4.55 9.64 21.27
N GLY A 287 -5.17 8.46 21.20
CA GLY A 287 -6.43 8.13 21.91
C GLY A 287 -7.72 8.47 21.17
N LEU A 288 -7.65 9.11 19.99
CA LEU A 288 -8.83 9.41 19.17
C LEU A 288 -8.88 8.43 17.96
N PRO A 289 -9.92 7.58 17.85
CA PRO A 289 -10.13 6.76 16.65
C PRO A 289 -10.28 7.62 15.39
N PHE A 290 -9.64 7.18 14.29
CA PHE A 290 -9.70 7.94 13.03
C PHE A 290 -11.13 8.11 12.52
N HIS A 291 -12.00 7.14 12.73
CA HIS A 291 -13.41 7.18 12.33
C HIS A 291 -14.27 8.21 13.10
N ALA A 292 -13.75 8.80 14.17
CA ALA A 292 -14.39 9.87 14.92
C ALA A 292 -13.62 11.21 14.83
N ASN A 293 -12.61 11.30 13.98
CA ASN A 293 -11.75 12.46 13.88
C ASN A 293 -12.24 13.42 12.78
N TYR A 294 -13.07 14.41 13.16
CA TYR A 294 -13.60 15.43 12.27
C TYR A 294 -12.50 16.24 11.57
N GLU A 295 -11.44 16.59 12.30
CA GLU A 295 -10.34 17.40 11.75
C GLU A 295 -9.69 16.67 10.54
N LEU A 296 -9.33 15.40 10.70
CA LEU A 296 -8.66 14.65 9.63
C LEU A 296 -9.61 14.31 8.47
N LEU A 297 -10.85 13.89 8.79
CA LEU A 297 -11.79 13.43 7.77
C LEU A 297 -12.48 14.58 7.02
N THR A 298 -12.84 15.63 7.72
CA THR A 298 -13.57 16.76 7.12
C THR A 298 -12.64 17.93 6.79
N GLN A 299 -11.90 18.46 7.77
CA GLN A 299 -11.09 19.66 7.53
C GLN A 299 -9.93 19.38 6.56
N TRP A 300 -9.05 18.41 6.88
CA TRP A 300 -7.87 18.17 6.03
C TRP A 300 -8.23 17.61 4.67
N LEU A 301 -9.18 16.67 4.60
CA LEU A 301 -9.44 15.93 3.36
C LEU A 301 -10.51 16.59 2.49
N LYS A 302 -11.65 17.01 3.07
CA LYS A 302 -12.76 17.57 2.29
C LYS A 302 -12.63 19.09 2.10
N GLU A 303 -12.29 19.84 3.17
CA GLU A 303 -12.29 21.31 3.15
C GLU A 303 -10.95 21.87 2.63
N ASP A 304 -9.81 21.49 3.24
CA ASP A 304 -8.49 22.03 2.87
C ASP A 304 -8.05 21.64 1.46
N LEU A 305 -8.49 20.48 0.96
CA LEU A 305 -8.22 20.04 -0.42
C LEU A 305 -9.35 20.37 -1.38
N ASN A 306 -10.49 20.87 -0.89
CA ASN A 306 -11.72 20.99 -1.69
C ASN A 306 -11.99 19.72 -2.51
N TRP A 307 -11.88 18.55 -1.85
CA TRP A 307 -12.01 17.23 -2.47
C TRP A 307 -13.45 16.74 -2.39
N ASP A 308 -14.00 16.33 -3.50
CA ASP A 308 -15.38 15.90 -3.66
C ASP A 308 -15.60 14.37 -3.69
N GLY A 309 -14.54 13.59 -3.46
CA GLY A 309 -14.61 12.13 -3.38
C GLY A 309 -15.28 11.61 -2.11
N MET A 310 -15.42 10.30 -2.02
CA MET A 310 -16.18 9.59 -0.97
C MET A 310 -15.26 8.99 0.09
N ILE A 311 -15.63 9.13 1.36
CA ILE A 311 -14.97 8.46 2.50
C ILE A 311 -15.77 7.23 2.91
N VAL A 312 -15.11 6.06 2.89
CA VAL A 312 -15.66 4.78 3.39
C VAL A 312 -14.90 4.33 4.64
N THR A 313 -15.57 3.64 5.58
CA THR A 313 -14.90 3.04 6.74
C THR A 313 -14.13 1.79 6.35
N ASP A 314 -13.22 1.34 7.21
CA ASP A 314 -12.74 -0.04 7.23
C ASP A 314 -13.78 -0.97 7.90
N TRP A 315 -13.47 -2.25 8.00
CA TRP A 315 -14.35 -3.35 8.42
C TRP A 315 -14.95 -3.17 9.82
N ALA A 316 -16.25 -2.94 9.87
CA ALA A 316 -17.06 -2.77 11.09
C ALA A 316 -16.60 -1.61 12.01
N ASP A 317 -15.82 -0.64 11.55
CA ASP A 317 -15.14 0.31 12.43
C ASP A 317 -16.04 1.38 13.03
N ILE A 318 -17.20 1.66 12.46
CA ILE A 318 -18.20 2.46 13.20
C ILE A 318 -18.66 1.68 14.45
N ASN A 319 -18.97 0.40 14.32
CA ASN A 319 -19.34 -0.42 15.46
C ASN A 319 -18.21 -0.53 16.50
N ASN A 320 -16.96 -0.55 16.04
CA ASN A 320 -15.77 -0.60 16.87
C ASN A 320 -15.59 0.63 17.77
N LEU A 321 -16.13 1.79 17.43
CA LEU A 321 -16.16 2.96 18.32
C LEU A 321 -16.90 2.66 19.63
N CYS A 322 -17.88 1.73 19.60
CA CYS A 322 -18.60 1.23 20.79
C CYS A 322 -17.91 -0.01 21.37
N THR A 323 -17.65 -1.04 20.53
CA THR A 323 -17.31 -2.40 21.03
C THR A 323 -15.83 -2.58 21.36
N ARG A 324 -14.94 -1.84 20.71
CA ARG A 324 -13.49 -1.89 20.88
C ARG A 324 -12.93 -0.65 21.55
N ASP A 325 -13.28 0.53 21.03
CA ASP A 325 -12.65 1.80 21.40
C ASP A 325 -13.33 2.49 22.58
N HIS A 326 -14.57 2.09 22.89
CA HIS A 326 -15.37 2.54 24.03
C HIS A 326 -15.57 4.07 24.13
N ILE A 327 -15.61 4.77 22.98
CA ILE A 327 -15.92 6.21 22.91
C ILE A 327 -17.41 6.49 22.67
N ALA A 328 -18.19 5.44 22.41
CA ALA A 328 -19.65 5.47 22.30
C ALA A 328 -20.25 4.42 23.23
N ALA A 329 -21.37 4.76 23.91
CA ALA A 329 -22.05 3.82 24.80
C ALA A 329 -22.93 2.81 24.05
N THR A 330 -23.36 3.16 22.83
CA THR A 330 -24.21 2.32 21.97
C THR A 330 -23.75 2.37 20.53
N LYS A 331 -24.13 1.37 19.71
CA LYS A 331 -23.87 1.38 18.26
C LYS A 331 -24.52 2.59 17.57
N LYS A 332 -25.71 2.98 17.99
CA LYS A 332 -26.39 4.18 17.46
C LYS A 332 -25.60 5.46 17.74
N GLU A 333 -25.04 5.61 18.95
CA GLU A 333 -24.14 6.72 19.27
C GLU A 333 -22.84 6.68 18.43
N ALA A 334 -22.28 5.48 18.22
CA ALA A 334 -21.12 5.28 17.35
C ALA A 334 -21.39 5.73 15.90
N ILE A 335 -22.57 5.41 15.35
CA ILE A 335 -23.02 5.88 14.04
C ILE A 335 -23.06 7.42 14.01
N MET A 336 -23.66 8.04 15.04
CA MET A 336 -23.71 9.52 15.14
C MET A 336 -22.31 10.14 15.11
N LEU A 337 -21.37 9.60 15.88
CA LEU A 337 -20.00 10.12 15.94
C LEU A 337 -19.30 10.00 14.58
N GLY A 338 -19.33 8.83 13.95
CA GLY A 338 -18.63 8.60 12.67
C GLY A 338 -19.23 9.40 11.53
N ILE A 339 -20.54 9.46 11.39
CA ILE A 339 -21.21 10.21 10.32
C ILE A 339 -20.95 11.72 10.48
N ASN A 340 -21.06 12.26 11.71
CA ASN A 340 -20.76 13.67 11.96
C ASN A 340 -19.27 14.01 11.82
N ALA A 341 -18.36 13.04 11.97
CA ALA A 341 -16.94 13.23 11.70
C ALA A 341 -16.62 13.33 10.20
N GLY A 342 -17.52 12.89 9.30
CA GLY A 342 -17.35 13.02 7.86
C GLY A 342 -17.42 11.72 7.06
N ILE A 343 -17.72 10.58 7.69
CA ILE A 343 -17.91 9.30 6.98
C ILE A 343 -19.11 9.40 6.03
N ASP A 344 -18.93 8.98 4.78
CA ASP A 344 -19.98 9.00 3.75
C ASP A 344 -20.61 7.61 3.56
N MET A 345 -19.81 6.55 3.61
CA MET A 345 -20.27 5.16 3.51
C MET A 345 -19.72 4.32 4.65
N SER A 346 -20.59 3.55 5.30
CA SER A 346 -20.22 2.68 6.41
C SER A 346 -20.17 1.22 5.96
N MET A 347 -19.00 0.61 6.06
CA MET A 347 -18.79 -0.82 5.92
C MET A 347 -19.25 -1.52 7.20
N VAL A 348 -20.52 -1.89 7.25
CA VAL A 348 -21.17 -2.61 8.38
C VAL A 348 -21.51 -4.04 7.96
N PRO A 349 -20.54 -4.92 7.83
CA PRO A 349 -20.56 -6.11 6.97
C PRO A 349 -21.82 -6.97 7.05
N TYR A 350 -22.45 -7.06 8.23
CA TYR A 350 -23.58 -7.96 8.49
C TYR A 350 -24.78 -7.28 9.13
N GLU A 351 -24.77 -5.94 9.30
CA GLU A 351 -25.76 -5.23 10.12
C GLU A 351 -26.50 -4.13 9.33
N TRP A 352 -27.59 -4.47 8.67
CA TRP A 352 -28.46 -3.48 8.01
C TRP A 352 -29.31 -2.64 8.98
N SER A 353 -29.27 -2.92 10.30
CA SER A 353 -29.81 -2.02 11.34
C SER A 353 -29.20 -0.63 11.30
N PHE A 354 -27.99 -0.48 10.74
CA PHE A 354 -27.37 0.81 10.45
C PHE A 354 -28.36 1.78 9.76
N CYS A 355 -29.11 1.29 8.76
CA CYS A 355 -30.09 2.13 8.03
C CYS A 355 -31.20 2.65 8.93
N THR A 356 -31.70 1.80 9.86
CA THR A 356 -32.75 2.21 10.82
C THR A 356 -32.19 3.20 11.83
N ASP A 357 -31.05 2.89 12.43
CA ASP A 357 -30.42 3.72 13.46
C ASP A 357 -30.03 5.10 12.92
N LEU A 358 -29.47 5.18 11.70
CA LEU A 358 -29.10 6.45 11.07
C LEU A 358 -30.35 7.28 10.72
N LYS A 359 -31.41 6.66 10.19
CA LYS A 359 -32.68 7.34 9.96
C LYS A 359 -33.23 7.96 11.24
N GLU A 360 -33.30 7.20 12.34
CA GLU A 360 -33.74 7.70 13.62
C GLU A 360 -32.89 8.87 14.14
N LEU A 361 -31.55 8.82 13.96
CA LEU A 361 -30.65 9.91 14.33
C LEU A 361 -30.95 11.21 13.57
N VAL A 362 -31.35 11.11 12.30
CA VAL A 362 -31.80 12.26 11.52
C VAL A 362 -33.13 12.79 12.04
N GLU A 363 -34.10 11.92 12.28
CA GLU A 363 -35.42 12.30 12.81
C GLU A 363 -35.31 12.92 14.23
N GLU A 364 -34.34 12.48 15.03
CA GLU A 364 -34.00 13.05 16.33
C GLU A 364 -33.19 14.37 16.25
N GLY A 365 -32.78 14.80 15.05
CA GLY A 365 -31.95 15.98 14.82
C GLY A 365 -30.50 15.87 15.31
N LYS A 366 -29.99 14.66 15.54
CA LYS A 366 -28.61 14.37 15.96
C LYS A 366 -27.62 14.29 14.80
N VAL A 367 -28.13 13.97 13.62
CA VAL A 367 -27.41 14.05 12.33
C VAL A 367 -28.27 14.95 11.43
N SER A 368 -27.65 15.94 10.81
CA SER A 368 -28.38 16.88 9.97
C SER A 368 -28.67 16.30 8.56
N MET A 369 -29.73 16.78 7.93
CA MET A 369 -30.02 16.41 6.53
C MET A 369 -28.93 16.89 5.57
N GLU A 370 -28.28 18.03 5.85
CA GLU A 370 -27.18 18.54 5.07
C GLU A 370 -25.99 17.58 5.07
N ARG A 371 -25.71 16.92 6.23
CA ARG A 371 -24.65 15.92 6.33
C ARG A 371 -24.99 14.66 5.54
N ILE A 372 -26.24 14.21 5.60
CA ILE A 372 -26.73 13.07 4.80
C ILE A 372 -26.64 13.40 3.31
N ASP A 373 -27.11 14.58 2.91
CA ASP A 373 -27.09 15.02 1.53
C ASP A 373 -25.65 15.15 0.99
N ASP A 374 -24.69 15.63 1.79
CA ASP A 374 -23.29 15.66 1.38
C ASP A 374 -22.74 14.24 1.13
N ALA A 375 -23.01 13.28 2.04
CA ALA A 375 -22.58 11.90 1.87
C ALA A 375 -23.16 11.27 0.59
N VAL A 376 -24.45 11.44 0.39
CA VAL A 376 -25.15 10.86 -0.78
C VAL A 376 -24.71 11.51 -2.09
N ARG A 377 -24.44 12.84 -2.10
CA ARG A 377 -23.84 13.50 -3.28
C ARG A 377 -22.53 12.83 -3.68
N ARG A 378 -21.64 12.58 -2.74
CA ARG A 378 -20.33 11.94 -2.98
C ARG A 378 -20.49 10.53 -3.54
N ILE A 379 -21.40 9.74 -2.97
CA ILE A 379 -21.72 8.39 -3.43
C ILE A 379 -22.31 8.40 -4.85
N LEU A 380 -23.29 9.26 -5.11
CA LEU A 380 -23.92 9.38 -6.43
C LEU A 380 -22.93 9.87 -7.50
N ARG A 381 -22.09 10.84 -7.15
CA ARG A 381 -21.03 11.36 -8.02
C ARG A 381 -20.07 10.23 -8.43
N LEU A 382 -19.61 9.40 -7.48
CA LEU A 382 -18.77 8.24 -7.76
C LEU A 382 -19.46 7.27 -8.73
N LYS A 383 -20.73 6.94 -8.50
CA LYS A 383 -21.51 6.04 -9.39
C LYS A 383 -21.69 6.61 -10.80
N LEU A 384 -21.86 7.94 -10.93
CA LEU A 384 -21.96 8.61 -12.22
C LEU A 384 -20.62 8.65 -12.95
N ARG A 385 -19.53 8.98 -12.26
CA ARG A 385 -18.16 8.95 -12.80
C ARG A 385 -17.78 7.57 -13.34
N LEU A 386 -18.25 6.51 -12.68
CA LEU A 386 -18.11 5.11 -13.09
C LEU A 386 -19.03 4.68 -14.22
N ASN A 387 -19.91 5.57 -14.71
CA ASN A 387 -20.93 5.29 -15.72
C ASN A 387 -21.88 4.14 -15.37
N LEU A 388 -22.09 3.85 -14.08
CA LEU A 388 -22.91 2.71 -13.64
C LEU A 388 -24.39 2.86 -13.95
N PHE A 389 -24.91 4.09 -14.12
CA PHE A 389 -26.31 4.32 -14.49
C PHE A 389 -26.62 3.89 -15.92
N GLU A 390 -25.66 4.03 -16.84
CA GLU A 390 -25.82 3.68 -18.25
C GLU A 390 -25.33 2.24 -18.53
N LYS A 391 -24.25 1.81 -17.86
CA LYS A 391 -23.66 0.48 -18.03
C LYS A 391 -23.30 -0.13 -16.66
N PRO A 392 -24.28 -0.73 -15.94
CA PRO A 392 -24.10 -1.21 -14.56
C PRO A 392 -23.30 -2.52 -14.47
N TYR A 393 -23.14 -3.26 -15.56
CA TYR A 393 -22.35 -4.51 -15.63
C TYR A 393 -21.74 -4.69 -17.01
N TYR A 394 -20.79 -5.61 -17.11
CA TYR A 394 -19.96 -5.87 -18.28
C TYR A 394 -19.95 -7.37 -18.63
N SER A 395 -19.56 -7.72 -19.86
CA SER A 395 -19.35 -9.09 -20.31
C SER A 395 -17.88 -9.38 -20.50
N LEU A 396 -17.45 -10.63 -20.28
CA LEU A 396 -16.06 -11.04 -20.57
C LEU A 396 -15.70 -10.85 -22.06
N GLU A 397 -16.69 -10.93 -22.96
CA GLU A 397 -16.50 -10.68 -24.39
C GLU A 397 -16.01 -9.27 -24.68
N ASP A 398 -16.31 -8.30 -23.80
CA ASP A 398 -15.82 -6.92 -23.88
C ASP A 398 -14.31 -6.83 -23.54
N TYR A 399 -13.72 -7.90 -22.96
CA TYR A 399 -12.34 -7.92 -22.42
C TYR A 399 -11.49 -9.02 -23.04
N PRO A 400 -11.23 -9.01 -24.36
CA PRO A 400 -10.50 -10.09 -25.05
C PRO A 400 -9.03 -10.24 -24.63
N GLN A 401 -8.46 -9.23 -23.95
CA GLN A 401 -7.09 -9.27 -23.42
C GLN A 401 -7.02 -9.79 -21.97
N PHE A 402 -8.12 -10.26 -21.39
CA PHE A 402 -8.09 -10.87 -20.05
C PHE A 402 -7.05 -11.99 -19.98
N ALA A 403 -6.11 -11.89 -19.06
CA ALA A 403 -5.01 -12.85 -18.85
C ALA A 403 -4.19 -13.16 -20.13
N CYS A 404 -4.00 -12.17 -21.00
CA CYS A 404 -3.21 -12.35 -22.23
C CYS A 404 -1.70 -12.40 -21.93
N GLN A 405 -0.92 -12.81 -22.95
CA GLN A 405 0.54 -12.93 -22.81
C GLN A 405 1.21 -11.58 -22.48
N GLU A 406 0.72 -10.46 -23.01
CA GLU A 406 1.28 -9.14 -22.71
C GLU A 406 1.11 -8.78 -21.23
N HIS A 407 -0.01 -9.14 -20.61
CA HIS A 407 -0.22 -8.97 -19.17
C HIS A 407 0.73 -9.86 -18.34
N ALA A 408 0.92 -11.12 -18.77
CA ALA A 408 1.86 -12.04 -18.14
C ALA A 408 3.30 -11.53 -18.22
N ASP A 409 3.72 -11.00 -19.38
CA ASP A 409 5.06 -10.45 -19.59
C ASP A 409 5.31 -9.21 -18.72
N ALA A 410 4.30 -8.33 -18.58
CA ALA A 410 4.38 -7.17 -17.69
C ALA A 410 4.54 -7.58 -16.21
N ALA A 411 3.79 -8.60 -15.76
CA ALA A 411 3.90 -9.10 -14.39
C ALA A 411 5.25 -9.81 -14.14
N LEU A 412 5.76 -10.56 -15.11
CA LEU A 412 7.10 -11.16 -15.05
C LEU A 412 8.18 -10.09 -14.96
N GLN A 413 8.12 -9.06 -15.81
CA GLN A 413 9.07 -7.93 -15.77
C GLN A 413 9.02 -7.22 -14.41
N ALA A 414 7.84 -6.97 -13.87
CA ALA A 414 7.70 -6.34 -12.55
C ALA A 414 8.32 -7.21 -11.43
N ALA A 415 8.15 -8.54 -11.49
CA ALA A 415 8.77 -9.46 -10.55
C ALA A 415 10.31 -9.47 -10.67
N GLU A 416 10.85 -9.49 -11.89
CA GLU A 416 12.31 -9.43 -12.14
C GLU A 416 12.93 -8.11 -11.63
N GLU A 417 12.31 -6.96 -11.92
CA GLU A 417 12.81 -5.65 -11.49
C GLU A 417 12.65 -5.39 -9.98
N SER A 418 11.80 -6.16 -9.30
CA SER A 418 11.51 -5.97 -7.87
C SER A 418 12.47 -6.69 -6.93
N MET A 419 13.09 -7.78 -7.39
CA MET A 419 13.98 -8.58 -6.54
C MET A 419 15.30 -7.87 -6.31
N VAL A 420 15.80 -7.96 -5.07
CA VAL A 420 16.97 -7.20 -4.63
C VAL A 420 18.14 -8.14 -4.34
N LEU A 421 19.27 -7.94 -5.02
CA LEU A 421 20.52 -8.62 -4.73
C LEU A 421 21.23 -7.90 -3.57
N LEU A 422 21.26 -8.52 -2.39
CA LEU A 422 21.81 -7.94 -1.17
C LEU A 422 23.29 -8.30 -0.92
N LYS A 423 23.73 -9.42 -1.47
CA LYS A 423 25.11 -9.89 -1.35
C LYS A 423 25.47 -10.81 -2.52
N ASN A 424 26.69 -10.67 -3.05
CA ASN A 424 27.19 -11.54 -4.12
C ASN A 424 28.73 -11.66 -4.03
N ASN A 425 29.21 -12.35 -2.98
CA ASN A 425 30.63 -12.53 -2.76
C ASN A 425 31.24 -13.44 -3.84
N ASN A 426 32.43 -13.08 -4.30
CA ASN A 426 33.20 -13.81 -5.31
C ASN A 426 32.44 -13.96 -6.65
N SER A 427 31.49 -13.08 -6.92
CA SER A 427 30.63 -13.14 -8.13
C SER A 427 30.03 -14.54 -8.32
N LEU A 428 29.48 -15.11 -7.23
CA LEU A 428 28.83 -16.44 -7.25
C LEU A 428 27.66 -16.46 -8.22
N LEU A 429 26.88 -15.39 -8.24
CA LEU A 429 25.77 -15.19 -9.18
C LEU A 429 26.22 -14.32 -10.37
N PRO A 430 25.72 -14.58 -11.59
CA PRO A 430 24.81 -15.67 -11.96
C PRO A 430 25.49 -17.03 -11.89
N ILE A 431 24.72 -18.08 -11.57
CA ILE A 431 25.27 -19.45 -11.50
C ILE A 431 25.64 -19.96 -12.88
N ALA A 432 26.78 -20.65 -12.98
CA ALA A 432 27.26 -21.21 -14.24
C ALA A 432 26.37 -22.36 -14.73
N LYS A 433 26.21 -22.47 -16.06
CA LYS A 433 25.46 -23.59 -16.68
C LYS A 433 26.04 -24.96 -16.26
N GLY A 434 25.15 -25.93 -16.13
CA GLY A 434 25.51 -27.32 -15.79
C GLY A 434 25.85 -27.56 -14.32
N LYS A 435 25.70 -26.57 -13.47
CA LYS A 435 25.86 -26.70 -12.03
C LYS A 435 24.67 -27.42 -11.39
N LYS A 436 24.98 -28.22 -10.40
CA LYS A 436 23.99 -28.96 -9.61
C LYS A 436 23.70 -28.20 -8.29
N VAL A 437 22.43 -28.03 -7.97
CA VAL A 437 21.99 -27.28 -6.79
C VAL A 437 21.15 -28.14 -5.85
N LEU A 438 21.29 -27.92 -4.54
CA LEU A 438 20.29 -28.30 -3.55
C LEU A 438 19.34 -27.12 -3.36
N LEU A 439 18.06 -27.32 -3.63
CA LEU A 439 17.03 -26.39 -3.25
C LEU A 439 16.39 -26.83 -1.93
N THR A 440 16.35 -25.96 -0.94
CA THR A 440 15.92 -26.27 0.42
C THR A 440 15.17 -25.09 1.06
N GLY A 441 14.55 -25.31 2.22
CA GLY A 441 13.77 -24.32 2.95
C GLY A 441 12.26 -24.41 2.64
N PRO A 442 11.43 -23.85 3.54
CA PRO A 442 9.97 -23.99 3.46
C PRO A 442 9.35 -23.23 2.29
N ASN A 443 10.03 -22.20 1.76
CA ASN A 443 9.52 -21.33 0.69
C ASN A 443 9.93 -21.81 -0.72
N ALA A 444 10.66 -22.92 -0.83
CA ALA A 444 11.22 -23.39 -2.09
C ALA A 444 10.17 -23.90 -3.10
N ASN A 445 9.06 -24.46 -2.60
CA ASN A 445 8.03 -25.09 -3.41
C ASN A 445 6.63 -24.71 -2.93
N SER A 446 6.33 -23.40 -2.97
CA SER A 446 5.03 -22.87 -2.55
C SER A 446 4.70 -21.59 -3.29
N MET A 447 3.58 -21.57 -3.96
CA MET A 447 2.98 -20.36 -4.54
C MET A 447 2.38 -19.47 -3.46
N ARG A 448 1.94 -20.08 -2.36
CA ARG A 448 1.39 -19.36 -1.21
C ARG A 448 2.39 -18.37 -0.65
N THR A 449 3.65 -18.79 -0.48
CA THR A 449 4.71 -17.90 0.05
C THR A 449 5.16 -16.84 -0.94
N LEU A 450 5.08 -17.11 -2.26
CA LEU A 450 5.40 -16.13 -3.31
C LEU A 450 4.32 -15.04 -3.44
N ASN A 451 3.06 -15.38 -3.22
CA ASN A 451 1.95 -14.45 -3.38
C ASN A 451 1.64 -13.64 -2.11
N GLY A 452 1.71 -14.25 -0.92
CA GLY A 452 1.30 -13.61 0.32
C GLY A 452 -0.22 -13.52 0.50
N GLY A 453 -0.68 -12.66 1.40
CA GLY A 453 -2.10 -12.38 1.62
C GLY A 453 -2.76 -11.65 0.45
N TRP A 454 -4.08 -11.47 0.50
CA TRP A 454 -4.91 -10.90 -0.57
C TRP A 454 -4.78 -11.61 -1.92
N SER A 455 -4.46 -12.91 -1.91
CA SER A 455 -4.22 -13.71 -3.11
C SER A 455 -5.15 -14.91 -3.13
N TYR A 456 -6.13 -14.90 -4.01
CA TYR A 456 -7.22 -15.88 -4.12
C TYR A 456 -8.13 -15.96 -2.88
N THR A 457 -7.58 -15.79 -1.69
CA THR A 457 -8.27 -15.72 -0.40
C THR A 457 -7.62 -14.63 0.45
N TRP A 458 -8.31 -14.15 1.48
CA TRP A 458 -7.79 -13.12 2.38
C TRP A 458 -6.39 -13.43 2.92
N GLN A 459 -6.17 -14.64 3.44
CA GLN A 459 -4.86 -15.05 3.99
C GLN A 459 -3.90 -15.65 2.97
N GLY A 460 -4.28 -15.74 1.69
CA GLY A 460 -3.48 -16.40 0.65
C GLY A 460 -3.35 -17.92 0.82
N SER A 461 -4.11 -18.52 1.73
CA SER A 461 -3.92 -19.91 2.16
C SER A 461 -4.16 -20.95 1.07
N ASN A 462 -4.94 -20.63 0.03
CA ASN A 462 -5.28 -21.55 -1.05
C ASN A 462 -4.48 -21.33 -2.34
N ALA A 463 -3.48 -20.44 -2.32
CA ALA A 463 -2.72 -20.13 -3.53
C ALA A 463 -2.04 -21.35 -4.15
N ASP A 464 -1.49 -22.28 -3.37
CA ASP A 464 -0.89 -23.54 -3.90
C ASP A 464 -1.87 -24.43 -4.68
N HIS A 465 -3.17 -24.30 -4.44
CA HIS A 465 -4.20 -25.05 -5.16
C HIS A 465 -4.76 -24.31 -6.37
N LEU A 466 -4.84 -22.98 -6.31
CA LEU A 466 -5.49 -22.17 -7.33
C LEU A 466 -4.52 -21.62 -8.38
N SER A 467 -3.20 -21.70 -8.13
CA SER A 467 -2.15 -21.18 -9.02
C SER A 467 -1.29 -22.26 -9.68
N LYS A 468 -1.80 -23.45 -9.91
CA LYS A 468 -1.06 -24.59 -10.47
C LYS A 468 -0.53 -24.39 -11.89
N GLN A 469 -1.02 -23.40 -12.61
CA GLN A 469 -0.54 -22.99 -13.92
C GLN A 469 0.76 -22.18 -13.87
N TYR A 470 1.17 -21.72 -12.69
CA TYR A 470 2.40 -20.96 -12.48
C TYR A 470 3.47 -21.81 -11.80
N ASN A 471 4.73 -21.42 -11.98
CA ASN A 471 5.86 -22.17 -11.47
C ASN A 471 6.26 -21.68 -10.06
N THR A 472 6.39 -22.62 -9.12
CA THR A 472 7.12 -22.39 -7.87
C THR A 472 8.62 -22.17 -8.17
N ILE A 473 9.42 -21.75 -7.18
CA ILE A 473 10.87 -21.65 -7.34
C ILE A 473 11.46 -23.00 -7.76
N LEU A 474 10.97 -24.10 -7.20
CA LEU A 474 11.41 -25.45 -7.57
C LEU A 474 11.16 -25.75 -9.05
N GLU A 475 9.94 -25.58 -9.52
CA GLU A 475 9.55 -25.87 -10.89
C GLU A 475 10.27 -24.99 -11.90
N ALA A 476 10.37 -23.67 -11.60
CA ALA A 476 11.10 -22.73 -12.44
C ALA A 476 12.59 -23.08 -12.56
N LEU A 477 13.24 -23.47 -11.45
CA LEU A 477 14.64 -23.89 -11.48
C LEU A 477 14.83 -25.24 -12.20
N GLN A 478 13.90 -26.17 -12.06
CA GLN A 478 13.92 -27.42 -12.83
C GLN A 478 13.79 -27.17 -14.33
N ASN A 479 12.96 -26.20 -14.73
CA ASN A 479 12.82 -25.78 -16.13
C ASN A 479 14.10 -25.13 -16.66
N LYS A 480 14.78 -24.29 -15.87
CA LYS A 480 15.99 -23.54 -16.29
C LYS A 480 17.26 -24.37 -16.27
N LEU A 481 17.47 -25.16 -15.23
CA LEU A 481 18.71 -25.92 -15.00
C LEU A 481 18.62 -27.37 -15.48
N GLY A 482 17.40 -27.87 -15.73
CA GLY A 482 17.10 -29.28 -15.94
C GLY A 482 16.85 -30.00 -14.62
N ALA A 483 15.80 -30.80 -14.55
CA ALA A 483 15.34 -31.49 -13.33
C ALA A 483 16.43 -32.34 -12.66
N ALA A 484 17.34 -32.97 -13.45
CA ALA A 484 18.45 -33.77 -12.91
C ALA A 484 19.52 -32.94 -12.14
N ASN A 485 19.54 -31.64 -12.34
CA ASN A 485 20.48 -30.72 -11.69
C ASN A 485 19.90 -30.03 -10.46
N VAL A 486 18.61 -30.24 -10.15
CA VAL A 486 17.96 -29.65 -8.98
C VAL A 486 17.57 -30.77 -8.01
N VAL A 487 18.31 -30.88 -6.92
CA VAL A 487 17.97 -31.77 -5.81
C VAL A 487 17.05 -30.98 -4.87
N TYR A 488 15.87 -31.51 -4.57
CA TYR A 488 14.94 -30.85 -3.64
C TYR A 488 14.85 -31.63 -2.33
N GLU A 489 15.19 -30.99 -1.24
CA GLU A 489 14.99 -31.49 0.12
C GLU A 489 14.72 -30.29 1.04
N PRO A 490 13.48 -30.07 1.49
CA PRO A 490 13.11 -28.83 2.19
C PRO A 490 13.76 -28.67 3.56
N GLY A 491 14.00 -29.75 4.28
CA GLY A 491 14.58 -29.73 5.64
C GLY A 491 13.66 -29.10 6.69
N VAL A 492 12.93 -28.06 6.32
CA VAL A 492 11.88 -27.40 7.13
C VAL A 492 10.66 -27.17 6.24
N THR A 493 9.46 -27.37 6.77
CA THR A 493 8.19 -27.14 6.07
C THR A 493 7.17 -26.51 7.01
N TYR A 494 6.25 -25.71 6.47
CA TYR A 494 5.12 -25.17 7.24
C TYR A 494 4.07 -26.24 7.51
N ASN A 495 3.31 -26.05 8.59
CA ASN A 495 2.18 -26.88 8.94
C ASN A 495 0.90 -26.32 8.28
N ASP A 496 0.42 -26.94 7.22
CA ASP A 496 -0.75 -26.47 6.46
C ASP A 496 -2.06 -26.42 7.27
N ARG A 497 -2.12 -27.13 8.39
CA ARG A 497 -3.28 -27.16 9.29
C ARG A 497 -3.10 -26.26 10.52
N GLY A 498 -1.96 -25.63 10.64
CA GLY A 498 -1.57 -24.78 11.77
C GLY A 498 -1.75 -23.29 11.49
N GLN A 499 -1.25 -22.48 12.41
CA GLN A 499 -1.10 -21.05 12.20
C GLN A 499 0.02 -20.80 11.18
N TRP A 500 0.04 -19.62 10.55
CA TRP A 500 1.00 -19.32 9.48
C TRP A 500 2.47 -19.50 9.89
N TRP A 501 2.82 -19.31 11.16
CA TRP A 501 4.20 -19.46 11.68
C TRP A 501 4.55 -20.87 12.11
N GLN A 502 3.59 -21.80 12.19
CA GLN A 502 3.84 -23.15 12.65
C GLN A 502 4.52 -24.00 11.57
N GLU A 503 5.58 -24.69 12.01
CA GLU A 503 6.35 -25.59 11.19
C GLU A 503 6.15 -27.05 11.62
N ASN A 504 6.33 -27.97 10.71
CA ASN A 504 6.38 -29.40 10.99
C ASN A 504 7.72 -29.76 11.66
N GLU A 505 7.82 -30.98 12.18
CA GLU A 505 9.08 -31.50 12.73
C GLU A 505 10.20 -31.39 11.67
N PRO A 506 11.31 -30.67 11.95
CA PRO A 506 12.32 -30.39 10.92
C PRO A 506 13.13 -31.62 10.55
N GLN A 507 13.46 -31.75 9.27
CA GLN A 507 14.25 -32.84 8.69
C GLN A 507 15.63 -32.33 8.24
N ILE A 508 16.28 -31.47 9.03
CA ILE A 508 17.53 -30.74 8.69
C ILE A 508 18.64 -31.70 8.24
N GLN A 509 18.78 -32.88 8.89
CA GLN A 509 19.82 -33.83 8.53
C GLN A 509 19.64 -34.45 7.14
N LYS A 510 18.42 -34.51 6.62
CA LYS A 510 18.17 -34.93 5.24
C LYS A 510 18.70 -33.90 4.26
N ALA A 511 18.44 -32.61 4.51
CA ALA A 511 18.96 -31.52 3.68
C ALA A 511 20.50 -31.47 3.71
N VAL A 512 21.11 -31.65 4.88
CA VAL A 512 22.58 -31.75 5.01
C VAL A 512 23.15 -32.94 4.21
N ALA A 513 22.49 -34.08 4.25
CA ALA A 513 22.89 -35.25 3.45
C ALA A 513 22.78 -34.99 1.94
N ALA A 514 21.69 -34.34 1.51
CA ALA A 514 21.46 -33.99 0.11
C ALA A 514 22.50 -32.97 -0.42
N ALA A 515 23.04 -32.12 0.44
CA ALA A 515 24.08 -31.13 0.07
C ALA A 515 25.41 -31.75 -0.40
N ARG A 516 25.70 -33.03 -0.10
CA ARG A 516 26.99 -33.66 -0.41
C ARG A 516 27.27 -33.77 -1.90
N GLY A 517 26.21 -33.92 -2.73
CA GLY A 517 26.33 -34.19 -4.16
C GLY A 517 26.10 -32.99 -5.08
N VAL A 518 26.09 -31.75 -4.54
CA VAL A 518 25.77 -30.54 -5.29
C VAL A 518 26.92 -29.54 -5.28
N ASP A 519 26.86 -28.58 -6.22
CA ASP A 519 27.83 -27.46 -6.28
C ASP A 519 27.43 -26.32 -5.33
N TYR A 520 26.14 -25.98 -5.28
CA TYR A 520 25.58 -24.84 -4.51
C TYR A 520 24.35 -25.27 -3.73
N ILE A 521 24.05 -24.52 -2.68
CA ILE A 521 22.82 -24.63 -1.89
C ILE A 521 22.01 -23.36 -2.10
N ILE A 522 20.72 -23.50 -2.45
CA ILE A 522 19.75 -22.42 -2.53
C ILE A 522 18.78 -22.61 -1.36
N ALA A 523 18.89 -21.78 -0.34
CA ALA A 523 18.08 -21.85 0.88
C ALA A 523 16.96 -20.80 0.81
N CYS A 524 15.72 -21.22 0.49
CA CYS A 524 14.54 -20.38 0.43
C CYS A 524 13.87 -20.35 1.80
N ILE A 525 14.07 -19.27 2.53
CA ILE A 525 13.62 -19.05 3.90
C ILE A 525 12.82 -17.76 4.00
N GLY A 526 12.08 -17.60 5.09
CA GLY A 526 11.27 -16.41 5.32
C GLY A 526 9.96 -16.70 6.03
N GLU A 527 8.87 -16.19 5.49
CA GLU A 527 7.54 -16.28 6.09
C GLU A 527 6.56 -17.06 5.20
N ASN A 528 5.56 -17.67 5.83
CA ASN A 528 4.37 -18.15 5.15
C ASN A 528 3.40 -16.97 4.91
N SER A 529 2.34 -17.18 4.15
CA SER A 529 1.34 -16.13 3.90
C SER A 529 0.52 -15.82 5.15
N TYR A 530 0.27 -14.56 5.34
CA TYR A 530 -0.63 -13.99 6.35
C TYR A 530 -1.15 -12.63 5.87
N CYS A 531 -2.20 -12.13 6.51
CA CYS A 531 -2.73 -10.80 6.29
C CYS A 531 -3.29 -10.25 7.60
N GLU A 532 -3.14 -8.95 7.86
CA GLU A 532 -3.74 -8.22 8.97
C GLU A 532 -3.44 -8.83 10.36
N THR A 533 -4.40 -8.72 11.31
CA THR A 533 -4.27 -9.19 12.69
C THR A 533 -3.76 -10.64 12.84
N PRO A 534 -4.16 -11.62 12.01
CA PRO A 534 -3.55 -12.94 12.03
C PRO A 534 -2.03 -12.95 11.84
N GLY A 535 -1.47 -11.94 11.16
CA GLY A 535 -0.04 -11.77 10.96
C GLY A 535 0.72 -11.12 12.12
N ASN A 536 0.06 -10.76 13.24
CA ASN A 536 0.74 -10.21 14.41
C ASN A 536 1.81 -11.16 14.95
N LEU A 537 2.91 -10.59 15.44
CA LEU A 537 4.00 -11.32 16.09
C LEU A 537 4.53 -10.57 17.30
N ASP A 538 5.28 -11.27 18.15
CA ASP A 538 5.94 -10.71 19.33
C ASP A 538 7.45 -10.56 19.14
N ASP A 539 8.06 -11.27 18.16
CA ASP A 539 9.49 -11.26 17.90
C ASP A 539 9.76 -11.30 16.38
N LEU A 540 10.61 -10.37 15.90
CA LEU A 540 11.04 -10.32 14.49
C LEU A 540 12.09 -11.40 14.13
N THR A 541 12.62 -12.14 15.09
CA THR A 541 13.59 -13.20 14.81
C THR A 541 12.97 -14.25 13.90
N LEU A 542 13.69 -14.64 12.84
CA LEU A 542 13.28 -15.72 11.96
C LEU A 542 13.15 -17.03 12.75
N SER A 543 12.30 -17.95 12.31
CA SER A 543 12.08 -19.25 12.93
C SER A 543 13.40 -19.95 13.30
N ALA A 544 13.44 -20.52 14.51
CA ALA A 544 14.61 -21.23 15.01
C ALA A 544 15.01 -22.42 14.10
N ASN A 545 14.03 -23.13 13.52
CA ASN A 545 14.30 -24.24 12.61
C ASN A 545 14.93 -23.75 11.30
N GLN A 546 14.49 -22.63 10.76
CA GLN A 546 15.07 -22.05 9.54
C GLN A 546 16.49 -21.53 9.80
N LEU A 547 16.73 -20.88 10.96
CA LEU A 547 18.08 -20.46 11.38
C LEU A 547 19.02 -21.67 11.51
N GLU A 548 18.57 -22.76 12.16
CA GLU A 548 19.39 -23.97 12.33
C GLU A 548 19.62 -24.70 11.01
N LEU A 549 18.65 -24.71 10.09
CA LEU A 549 18.83 -25.25 8.74
C LEU A 549 20.02 -24.60 8.04
N VAL A 550 20.08 -23.25 7.98
CA VAL A 550 21.17 -22.54 7.33
C VAL A 550 22.49 -22.79 8.05
N LYS A 551 22.53 -22.75 9.40
CA LYS A 551 23.73 -23.04 10.20
C LYS A 551 24.25 -24.46 9.98
N ALA A 552 23.37 -25.44 9.88
CA ALA A 552 23.74 -26.85 9.60
C ALA A 552 24.28 -27.01 8.18
N LEU A 553 23.66 -26.39 7.19
CA LEU A 553 24.10 -26.40 5.81
C LEU A 553 25.45 -25.72 5.62
N ALA A 554 25.74 -24.65 6.33
CA ALA A 554 27.04 -23.95 6.30
C ALA A 554 28.20 -24.87 6.70
N LYS A 555 27.98 -25.82 7.60
CA LYS A 555 28.98 -26.82 8.03
C LYS A 555 29.40 -27.78 6.91
N THR A 556 28.64 -27.86 5.81
CA THR A 556 28.98 -28.67 4.64
C THR A 556 30.09 -28.05 3.79
N GLY A 557 30.41 -26.77 3.99
CA GLY A 557 31.41 -26.02 3.22
C GLY A 557 30.95 -25.67 1.79
N LYS A 558 29.70 -25.93 1.42
CA LYS A 558 29.14 -25.55 0.12
C LYS A 558 28.72 -24.07 0.13
N PRO A 559 28.93 -23.32 -0.96
CA PRO A 559 28.42 -21.96 -1.07
C PRO A 559 26.89 -21.93 -0.94
N ILE A 560 26.37 -21.01 -0.11
CA ILE A 560 24.94 -20.85 0.13
C ILE A 560 24.46 -19.57 -0.58
N ILE A 561 23.42 -19.71 -1.36
CA ILE A 561 22.58 -18.63 -1.91
C ILE A 561 21.34 -18.58 -1.01
N MET A 562 21.24 -17.57 -0.17
CA MET A 562 20.10 -17.37 0.73
C MET A 562 19.05 -16.54 0.03
N VAL A 563 17.83 -17.06 -0.07
CA VAL A 563 16.67 -16.40 -0.68
C VAL A 563 15.71 -16.04 0.45
N LEU A 564 15.51 -14.73 0.65
CA LEU A 564 14.58 -14.19 1.64
C LEU A 564 13.23 -13.94 0.96
N ASN A 565 12.26 -14.80 1.25
CA ASN A 565 10.87 -14.69 0.77
C ASN A 565 9.97 -14.40 1.96
N GLU A 566 9.73 -13.13 2.20
CA GLU A 566 9.08 -12.63 3.41
C GLU A 566 8.36 -11.31 3.14
N GLY A 567 7.22 -11.09 3.79
CA GLY A 567 6.44 -9.86 3.64
C GLY A 567 7.00 -8.69 4.46
N ARG A 568 7.70 -8.98 5.54
CA ARG A 568 8.40 -8.00 6.39
C ARG A 568 9.78 -8.53 6.75
N PRO A 569 10.76 -7.64 7.02
CA PRO A 569 12.11 -8.08 7.29
C PRO A 569 12.21 -8.85 8.61
N ARG A 570 12.71 -10.10 8.54
CA ARG A 570 12.99 -10.93 9.70
C ARG A 570 14.47 -10.89 10.05
N ILE A 571 14.83 -10.97 11.33
CA ILE A 571 16.21 -10.85 11.77
C ILE A 571 17.03 -12.05 11.30
N VAL A 572 18.04 -11.78 10.45
CA VAL A 572 18.90 -12.79 9.81
C VAL A 572 20.38 -12.59 10.12
N LYS A 573 20.74 -11.71 11.06
CA LYS A 573 22.13 -11.32 11.38
C LYS A 573 23.08 -12.48 11.64
N ASP A 574 22.58 -13.58 12.23
CA ASP A 574 23.41 -14.73 12.61
C ASP A 574 23.66 -15.70 11.45
N ILE A 575 22.87 -15.64 10.40
CA ILE A 575 22.97 -16.52 9.22
C ILE A 575 23.44 -15.78 7.97
N GLU A 576 23.24 -14.47 7.88
CA GLU A 576 23.72 -13.67 6.75
C GLU A 576 25.23 -13.83 6.50
N PRO A 577 26.12 -13.83 7.50
CA PRO A 577 27.55 -14.04 7.27
C PRO A 577 27.90 -15.41 6.68
N LEU A 578 27.03 -16.42 6.86
CA LEU A 578 27.21 -17.77 6.35
C LEU A 578 26.84 -17.92 4.87
N ALA A 579 26.06 -16.98 4.32
CA ALA A 579 25.69 -16.98 2.93
C ALA A 579 26.75 -16.32 2.03
N THR A 580 27.00 -16.92 0.86
CA THR A 580 27.88 -16.36 -0.17
C THR A 580 27.15 -15.32 -1.02
N ALA A 581 25.86 -15.57 -1.28
CA ALA A 581 24.95 -14.61 -1.91
C ALA A 581 23.64 -14.52 -1.15
N VAL A 582 23.00 -13.36 -1.19
CA VAL A 582 21.68 -13.10 -0.57
C VAL A 582 20.80 -12.37 -1.56
N VAL A 583 19.63 -12.93 -1.82
CA VAL A 583 18.59 -12.32 -2.67
C VAL A 583 17.33 -12.13 -1.83
N HIS A 584 16.79 -10.93 -1.80
CA HIS A 584 15.48 -10.65 -1.21
C HIS A 584 14.43 -10.63 -2.33
N VAL A 585 13.51 -11.58 -2.29
CA VAL A 585 12.45 -11.68 -3.30
C VAL A 585 11.13 -11.06 -2.82
N MET A 586 11.01 -10.77 -1.53
CA MET A 586 9.78 -10.28 -0.89
C MET A 586 8.58 -11.17 -1.26
N LEU A 587 7.53 -10.60 -1.86
CA LEU A 587 6.31 -11.29 -2.30
C LEU A 587 6.06 -11.00 -3.78
N PRO A 588 6.76 -11.72 -4.70
CA PRO A 588 6.83 -11.38 -6.12
C PRO A 588 5.63 -11.82 -6.96
N GLY A 589 4.61 -12.44 -6.36
CA GLY A 589 3.40 -12.87 -7.05
C GLY A 589 3.57 -14.15 -7.87
N ASN A 590 2.60 -14.40 -8.77
CA ASN A 590 2.50 -15.63 -9.53
C ASN A 590 3.70 -15.93 -10.43
N TYR A 591 4.39 -14.91 -10.93
CA TYR A 591 5.56 -15.04 -11.81
C TYR A 591 6.88 -15.04 -11.06
N GLY A 592 6.84 -15.04 -9.70
CA GLY A 592 8.03 -14.93 -8.86
C GLY A 592 9.02 -16.08 -9.01
N GLY A 593 8.55 -17.30 -9.23
CA GLY A 593 9.42 -18.45 -9.48
C GLY A 593 10.24 -18.29 -10.75
N ASP A 594 9.58 -17.94 -11.85
CA ASP A 594 10.24 -17.74 -13.16
C ASP A 594 11.17 -16.53 -13.14
N ALA A 595 10.75 -15.41 -12.52
CA ALA A 595 11.59 -14.23 -12.36
C ALA A 595 12.88 -14.54 -11.58
N PHE A 596 12.76 -15.23 -10.45
CA PHE A 596 13.94 -15.64 -9.68
C PHE A 596 14.86 -16.56 -10.48
N ALA A 597 14.31 -17.52 -11.20
CA ALA A 597 15.11 -18.43 -12.03
C ALA A 597 15.85 -17.67 -13.15
N ASN A 598 15.22 -16.70 -13.83
CA ASN A 598 15.83 -15.87 -14.84
C ASN A 598 16.99 -15.04 -14.25
N LEU A 599 16.78 -14.42 -13.11
CA LEU A 599 17.80 -13.64 -12.40
C LEU A 599 18.97 -14.53 -11.97
N LEU A 600 18.69 -15.71 -11.40
CA LEU A 600 19.69 -16.61 -10.87
C LEU A 600 20.68 -17.09 -11.95
N VAL A 601 20.21 -17.34 -13.17
CA VAL A 601 21.05 -17.82 -14.29
C VAL A 601 21.60 -16.71 -15.16
N GLY A 602 21.21 -15.45 -14.95
CA GLY A 602 21.67 -14.29 -15.69
C GLY A 602 20.93 -14.03 -17.01
N ASP A 603 19.75 -14.63 -17.21
CA ASP A 603 18.86 -14.29 -18.33
C ASP A 603 18.23 -12.89 -18.13
N ALA A 604 18.09 -12.47 -16.86
CA ALA A 604 17.76 -11.12 -16.42
C ALA A 604 18.81 -10.61 -15.43
N ASN A 605 18.89 -9.28 -15.22
CA ASN A 605 19.82 -8.66 -14.29
C ASN A 605 19.07 -7.97 -13.13
N PHE A 606 19.61 -8.08 -11.92
CA PHE A 606 19.06 -7.40 -10.76
C PHE A 606 19.11 -5.89 -10.90
N SER A 607 18.02 -5.24 -10.55
CA SER A 607 17.91 -3.78 -10.56
C SER A 607 17.05 -3.23 -9.40
N GLY A 608 16.48 -4.10 -8.59
CA GLY A 608 15.70 -3.73 -7.41
C GLY A 608 16.56 -3.10 -6.33
N LYS A 609 15.97 -2.15 -5.58
CA LYS A 609 16.55 -1.52 -4.39
C LYS A 609 15.60 -1.69 -3.21
N LEU A 610 16.13 -1.86 -2.00
CA LEU A 610 15.28 -1.97 -0.81
C LEU A 610 14.44 -0.70 -0.61
N PRO A 611 13.11 -0.81 -0.55
CA PRO A 611 12.23 0.33 -0.29
C PRO A 611 12.01 0.58 1.21
N PHE A 612 12.78 -0.09 2.05
CA PHE A 612 12.79 0.03 3.50
C PHE A 612 14.18 -0.26 4.06
N THR A 613 14.43 0.20 5.28
CA THR A 613 15.62 -0.12 6.05
C THR A 613 15.45 -1.49 6.72
N TYR A 614 16.33 -2.43 6.41
CA TYR A 614 16.28 -3.79 6.95
C TYR A 614 16.92 -3.84 8.34
N PRO A 615 16.19 -4.15 9.42
CA PRO A 615 16.72 -4.15 10.79
C PRO A 615 17.70 -5.29 11.00
N LYS A 616 18.76 -5.02 11.79
CA LYS A 616 19.74 -6.02 12.22
C LYS A 616 19.40 -6.66 13.55
N HIS A 617 18.66 -5.95 14.40
CA HIS A 617 18.28 -6.37 15.74
C HIS A 617 16.80 -6.09 15.99
N VAL A 618 16.15 -6.89 16.83
CA VAL A 618 14.69 -6.82 17.09
C VAL A 618 14.22 -5.48 17.67
N ASN A 619 15.10 -4.71 18.29
CA ASN A 619 14.80 -3.39 18.88
C ASN A 619 15.50 -2.22 18.17
N SER A 620 16.06 -2.46 16.98
CA SER A 620 16.72 -1.43 16.16
C SER A 620 15.85 -1.13 14.95
N LEU A 621 14.65 -0.59 15.20
CA LEU A 621 13.65 -0.25 14.19
C LEU A 621 13.82 1.21 13.79
N ILE A 622 14.84 1.48 12.98
CA ILE A 622 15.16 2.82 12.48
C ILE A 622 14.93 2.88 10.99
N THR A 623 14.51 4.04 10.49
CA THR A 623 14.35 4.32 9.07
C THR A 623 15.54 5.13 8.55
N TYR A 624 15.72 5.23 7.22
CA TYR A 624 16.88 5.88 6.60
C TYR A 624 16.95 7.40 6.87
N ASP A 625 15.82 8.01 7.21
CA ASP A 625 15.64 9.43 7.50
C ASP A 625 15.71 9.76 9.01
N TYR A 626 16.54 9.01 9.73
CA TYR A 626 16.73 9.18 11.18
C TYR A 626 17.30 10.57 11.55
N LYS A 627 17.23 10.93 12.84
CA LYS A 627 17.79 12.19 13.33
C LYS A 627 19.30 12.08 13.58
N PRO A 628 20.11 13.16 13.41
CA PRO A 628 21.56 13.10 13.64
C PRO A 628 21.95 12.59 15.02
N CYS A 629 21.14 12.84 16.05
CA CYS A 629 21.42 12.38 17.41
C CYS A 629 21.27 10.85 17.63
N GLU A 630 20.69 10.13 16.66
CA GLU A 630 20.59 8.66 16.68
C GLU A 630 21.86 7.97 16.18
N HIS A 631 22.79 8.74 15.58
CA HIS A 631 24.09 8.25 15.15
C HIS A 631 25.20 9.23 15.54
N ILE A 632 25.86 8.96 16.67
CA ILE A 632 26.98 9.73 17.18
C ILE A 632 28.24 8.86 17.04
N GLY A 633 29.08 9.17 16.06
CA GLY A 633 30.29 8.41 15.73
C GLY A 633 31.53 8.79 16.54
N GLU A 634 31.48 9.87 17.33
CA GLU A 634 32.60 10.36 18.13
C GLU A 634 32.25 10.38 19.63
N GLN A 635 33.25 10.10 20.47
CA GLN A 635 33.10 10.30 21.92
C GLN A 635 32.90 11.78 22.21
N MET A 636 31.78 12.11 22.84
CA MET A 636 31.59 13.45 23.39
C MET A 636 32.64 13.72 24.47
N ALA A 637 33.44 14.77 24.33
CA ALA A 637 34.37 15.23 25.34
C ALA A 637 33.62 15.54 26.64
N GLY A 638 33.90 14.82 27.72
CA GLY A 638 33.26 15.01 29.01
C GLY A 638 32.90 13.69 29.71
N ALA A 639 31.90 13.69 30.55
CA ALA A 639 31.62 12.64 31.54
C ALA A 639 31.00 11.34 30.99
N TYR A 640 30.67 11.22 29.72
CA TYR A 640 29.95 10.07 29.20
C TYR A 640 30.61 9.48 27.95
N ASN A 641 30.80 8.15 27.92
CA ASN A 641 30.95 7.40 26.69
C ASN A 641 29.56 7.27 26.09
N TYR A 642 29.18 8.24 25.26
CA TYR A 642 27.96 8.21 24.53
C TYR A 642 28.25 7.60 23.15
N ASP A 643 27.83 6.33 22.94
CA ASP A 643 27.95 5.61 21.69
C ASP A 643 26.54 5.29 21.21
N ALA A 644 26.04 6.09 20.28
CA ALA A 644 24.79 5.83 19.58
C ALA A 644 25.12 5.57 18.12
N GLN A 645 24.89 4.35 17.67
CA GLN A 645 25.13 3.97 16.28
C GLN A 645 23.89 3.38 15.67
N VAL A 646 23.57 3.82 14.45
CA VAL A 646 22.58 3.20 13.61
C VAL A 646 23.10 1.86 13.14
N SER A 647 22.55 0.77 13.68
CA SER A 647 22.93 -0.60 13.36
C SER A 647 21.81 -1.29 12.57
N VAL A 648 21.97 -1.34 11.25
CA VAL A 648 21.02 -1.97 10.33
C VAL A 648 21.68 -3.10 9.55
N GLN A 649 20.89 -4.03 9.02
CA GLN A 649 21.42 -5.07 8.15
C GLN A 649 21.70 -4.52 6.74
N TRP A 650 20.72 -3.82 6.18
CA TRP A 650 20.85 -3.08 4.90
C TRP A 650 19.99 -1.82 4.95
N MET A 651 20.49 -0.75 4.37
CA MET A 651 19.82 0.55 4.37
C MET A 651 18.83 0.64 3.20
N PHE A 652 17.79 1.46 3.34
CA PHE A 652 16.94 1.90 2.25
C PHE A 652 17.75 2.32 1.01
N GLY A 653 17.30 1.93 -0.18
CA GLY A 653 17.97 2.19 -1.44
C GLY A 653 19.14 1.26 -1.75
N TYR A 654 19.47 0.30 -0.87
CA TYR A 654 20.51 -0.68 -1.11
C TYR A 654 20.06 -1.77 -2.08
N GLY A 655 20.95 -2.16 -2.99
CA GLY A 655 20.76 -3.26 -3.94
C GLY A 655 21.90 -3.31 -4.94
N LEU A 656 22.37 -4.51 -5.26
CA LEU A 656 23.45 -4.80 -6.18
C LEU A 656 22.91 -5.21 -7.56
N SER A 657 23.81 -5.22 -8.55
CA SER A 657 23.56 -5.67 -9.92
C SER A 657 24.69 -6.58 -10.39
N TYR A 658 24.51 -7.28 -11.50
CA TYR A 658 25.60 -8.00 -12.18
C TYR A 658 26.56 -7.06 -12.94
N THR A 659 26.21 -5.78 -13.01
CA THR A 659 27.06 -4.72 -13.54
C THR A 659 27.33 -3.66 -12.48
N THR A 660 28.15 -2.67 -12.81
CA THR A 660 28.48 -1.55 -11.94
C THR A 660 28.16 -0.23 -12.64
N PHE A 661 27.78 0.77 -11.83
CA PHE A 661 27.45 2.10 -12.33
C PHE A 661 28.34 3.16 -11.68
N ALA A 662 28.81 4.11 -12.46
CA ALA A 662 29.53 5.28 -11.98
C ALA A 662 28.68 6.54 -12.15
N TYR A 663 28.72 7.39 -11.15
CA TYR A 663 28.05 8.68 -11.11
C TYR A 663 29.07 9.79 -11.23
N SER A 664 28.82 10.76 -12.12
CA SER A 664 29.72 11.89 -12.35
C SER A 664 28.95 13.13 -12.78
N ASN A 665 29.65 14.29 -12.74
CA ASN A 665 29.15 15.56 -13.28
C ASN A 665 27.83 16.06 -12.66
N LEU A 666 27.57 15.81 -11.37
CA LEU A 666 26.39 16.37 -10.70
C LEU A 666 26.45 17.89 -10.74
N LYS A 667 25.41 18.50 -11.27
CA LYS A 667 25.23 19.96 -11.40
C LYS A 667 23.81 20.34 -11.02
N VAL A 668 23.66 21.58 -10.59
CA VAL A 668 22.37 22.23 -10.38
C VAL A 668 22.29 23.47 -11.28
N ASP A 669 21.11 23.78 -11.78
CA ASP A 669 20.87 24.96 -12.63
C ASP A 669 21.06 26.28 -11.88
N LYS A 670 20.76 26.31 -10.58
CA LYS A 670 20.91 27.46 -9.69
C LYS A 670 21.39 27.04 -8.30
N SER A 671 22.51 27.60 -7.85
CA SER A 671 23.07 27.36 -6.51
C SER A 671 22.38 28.18 -5.39
N ASN A 672 21.63 29.21 -5.77
CA ASN A 672 20.84 30.04 -4.87
C ASN A 672 19.39 30.06 -5.37
N PHE A 673 18.45 29.87 -4.47
CA PHE A 673 17.04 29.72 -4.83
C PHE A 673 16.10 30.39 -3.83
N SER A 674 14.84 30.56 -4.23
CA SER A 674 13.71 31.00 -3.41
C SER A 674 12.63 29.92 -3.37
N ALA A 675 11.63 30.10 -2.53
CA ALA A 675 10.54 29.14 -2.34
C ALA A 675 9.68 28.86 -3.60
N ALA A 676 9.68 29.80 -4.55
CA ALA A 676 8.94 29.67 -5.81
C ALA A 676 9.73 28.97 -6.93
N ASP A 677 11.01 28.64 -6.69
CA ASP A 677 11.86 28.01 -7.69
C ASP A 677 11.63 26.50 -7.80
N GLU A 678 11.92 25.97 -8.96
CA GLU A 678 12.18 24.56 -9.19
C GLU A 678 13.68 24.38 -9.47
N LEU A 679 14.30 23.45 -8.76
CA LEU A 679 15.72 23.12 -8.91
C LEU A 679 15.87 21.95 -9.88
N THR A 680 16.68 22.13 -10.89
CA THR A 680 17.00 21.09 -11.89
C THR A 680 18.40 20.56 -11.67
N PHE A 681 18.50 19.28 -11.29
CA PHE A 681 19.77 18.57 -11.13
C PHE A 681 20.04 17.70 -12.34
N THR A 682 21.28 17.75 -12.85
CA THR A 682 21.72 16.87 -13.93
C THR A 682 22.99 16.14 -13.51
N LEU A 683 23.11 14.88 -13.88
CA LEU A 683 24.29 14.07 -13.65
C LEU A 683 24.43 13.00 -14.74
N ASP A 684 25.62 12.50 -14.91
CA ASP A 684 25.91 11.40 -15.84
C ASP A 684 25.99 10.08 -15.07
N VAL A 685 25.28 9.07 -15.57
CA VAL A 685 25.33 7.68 -15.08
C VAL A 685 25.92 6.80 -16.17
N THR A 686 27.03 6.11 -15.88
CA THR A 686 27.75 5.24 -16.81
C THR A 686 27.69 3.80 -16.33
N ASN A 687 27.28 2.86 -17.18
CA ASN A 687 27.48 1.44 -16.94
C ASN A 687 28.94 1.08 -17.16
N THR A 688 29.69 0.81 -16.11
CA THR A 688 31.13 0.51 -16.15
C THR A 688 31.45 -0.98 -16.22
N GLY A 689 30.41 -1.84 -16.16
CA GLY A 689 30.57 -3.29 -16.25
C GLY A 689 30.32 -3.83 -17.66
N ASN A 690 30.19 -5.15 -17.77
CA ASN A 690 30.14 -5.87 -19.05
C ASN A 690 28.73 -6.40 -19.38
N VAL A 691 27.74 -6.13 -18.54
CA VAL A 691 26.36 -6.61 -18.67
C VAL A 691 25.42 -5.40 -18.71
N ALA A 692 24.41 -5.44 -19.57
CA ALA A 692 23.36 -4.42 -19.56
C ALA A 692 22.62 -4.43 -18.20
N GLY A 693 22.25 -3.25 -17.73
CA GLY A 693 21.57 -3.13 -16.43
C GLY A 693 20.70 -1.91 -16.35
N LYS A 694 19.82 -1.91 -15.34
CA LYS A 694 19.01 -0.76 -14.95
C LYS A 694 19.48 -0.25 -13.60
N GLU A 695 19.55 1.07 -13.44
CA GLU A 695 19.92 1.71 -12.18
C GLU A 695 18.81 2.64 -11.71
N SER A 696 18.53 2.63 -10.41
CA SER A 696 17.65 3.60 -9.77
C SER A 696 18.50 4.74 -9.21
N VAL A 697 18.38 5.89 -9.82
CA VAL A 697 19.10 7.11 -9.44
C VAL A 697 18.26 7.83 -8.37
N LEU A 698 18.77 7.91 -7.15
CA LEU A 698 18.07 8.46 -5.99
C LEU A 698 18.71 9.77 -5.57
N LEU A 699 17.93 10.86 -5.52
CA LEU A 699 18.35 12.18 -5.05
C LEU A 699 17.85 12.44 -3.64
N PHE A 700 18.79 12.70 -2.72
CA PHE A 700 18.50 13.04 -1.35
C PHE A 700 18.87 14.49 -1.06
N SER A 701 18.09 15.15 -0.18
CA SER A 701 18.40 16.44 0.42
C SER A 701 18.68 16.31 1.90
N SER A 702 19.65 17.04 2.41
CA SER A 702 19.92 17.25 3.83
C SER A 702 19.85 18.75 4.11
N ASP A 703 18.95 19.16 5.01
CA ASP A 703 18.98 20.51 5.56
C ASP A 703 20.11 20.55 6.60
N LEU A 704 21.07 21.47 6.43
CA LEU A 704 22.26 21.49 7.27
C LEU A 704 22.02 22.14 8.64
N VAL A 705 21.09 23.11 8.71
CA VAL A 705 20.72 23.81 9.95
C VAL A 705 19.28 24.31 9.84
N ALA A 706 18.41 23.82 10.70
CA ALA A 706 17.02 24.24 10.77
C ALA A 706 16.58 24.59 12.19
N SER A 707 15.44 25.26 12.34
CA SER A 707 14.86 25.61 13.65
C SER A 707 14.33 24.39 14.42
N LEU A 708 14.06 23.28 13.73
CA LEU A 708 13.84 21.95 14.31
C LEU A 708 14.94 21.01 13.85
N THR A 709 15.28 19.98 14.66
CA THR A 709 16.30 19.01 14.27
C THR A 709 15.92 18.37 12.93
N PRO A 710 16.71 18.59 11.85
CA PRO A 710 16.43 18.03 10.55
C PRO A 710 16.65 16.52 10.53
N ASP A 711 16.05 15.83 9.56
CA ASP A 711 16.41 14.46 9.25
C ASP A 711 17.81 14.42 8.63
N ILE A 712 18.52 13.30 8.79
CA ILE A 712 19.87 13.16 8.24
C ILE A 712 19.85 13.33 6.71
N ARG A 713 18.80 12.88 6.07
CA ARG A 713 18.49 13.09 4.63
C ARG A 713 17.06 12.68 4.33
N ARG A 714 16.50 13.22 3.24
CA ARG A 714 15.19 12.82 2.69
C ARG A 714 15.27 12.61 1.19
N LEU A 715 14.63 11.57 0.67
CA LEU A 715 14.48 11.36 -0.76
C LEU A 715 13.57 12.45 -1.36
N ARG A 716 13.98 13.05 -2.48
CA ARG A 716 13.24 14.14 -3.15
C ARG A 716 12.94 13.85 -4.62
N ALA A 717 13.74 13.00 -5.25
CA ALA A 717 13.50 12.57 -6.61
C ALA A 717 14.15 11.21 -6.85
N PHE A 718 13.62 10.47 -7.79
CA PHE A 718 14.25 9.26 -8.31
C PHE A 718 13.97 9.09 -9.81
N GLU A 719 14.86 8.37 -10.50
CA GLU A 719 14.67 8.00 -11.91
C GLU A 719 15.28 6.62 -12.16
N LYS A 720 14.59 5.80 -12.98
CA LYS A 720 15.08 4.47 -13.41
C LYS A 720 15.67 4.57 -14.81
N VAL A 721 16.94 4.22 -14.97
CA VAL A 721 17.62 4.29 -16.25
C VAL A 721 18.19 2.94 -16.68
N ALA A 722 17.99 2.58 -17.95
CA ALA A 722 18.56 1.39 -18.55
C ALA A 722 19.83 1.77 -19.35
N LEU A 723 20.93 1.01 -19.18
CA LEU A 723 22.23 1.30 -19.75
C LEU A 723 22.88 0.03 -20.31
N GLN A 724 23.35 0.11 -21.55
CA GLN A 724 24.22 -0.93 -22.14
C GLN A 724 25.65 -0.84 -21.57
N PRO A 725 26.46 -1.90 -21.65
CA PRO A 725 27.86 -1.84 -21.24
C PRO A 725 28.62 -0.67 -21.91
N GLY A 726 29.26 0.17 -21.08
CA GLY A 726 29.97 1.36 -21.52
C GLY A 726 29.09 2.57 -21.87
N GLU A 727 27.77 2.43 -21.83
CA GLU A 727 26.85 3.54 -22.11
C GLU A 727 26.82 4.54 -20.97
N THR A 728 26.77 5.82 -21.33
CA THR A 728 26.54 6.93 -20.40
C THR A 728 25.23 7.64 -20.77
N LYS A 729 24.37 7.89 -19.79
CA LYS A 729 23.17 8.75 -19.93
C LYS A 729 23.21 9.88 -18.94
N THR A 730 22.86 11.06 -19.42
CA THR A 730 22.58 12.21 -18.53
C THR A 730 21.16 12.06 -17.97
N VAL A 731 21.05 12.06 -16.65
CA VAL A 731 19.79 12.00 -15.91
C VAL A 731 19.45 13.39 -15.41
N THR A 732 18.19 13.77 -15.54
CA THR A 732 17.64 15.04 -15.05
C THR A 732 16.65 14.75 -13.94
N LEU A 733 16.83 15.39 -12.78
CA LEU A 733 15.97 15.29 -11.61
C LEU A 733 15.49 16.69 -11.23
N GLN A 734 14.17 16.86 -11.05
CA GLN A 734 13.56 18.12 -10.70
C GLN A 734 13.03 18.06 -9.26
N VAL A 735 13.26 19.13 -8.50
CA VAL A 735 12.83 19.26 -7.11
C VAL A 735 12.25 20.67 -6.93
N PRO A 736 10.93 20.81 -6.75
CA PRO A 736 10.34 22.06 -6.32
C PRO A 736 10.96 22.51 -5.00
N ALA A 737 11.35 23.77 -4.88
CA ALA A 737 11.97 24.29 -3.65
C ALA A 737 11.04 24.13 -2.43
N SER A 738 9.72 24.22 -2.65
CA SER A 738 8.71 23.94 -1.62
C SER A 738 8.83 22.55 -0.99
N ASP A 739 9.38 21.57 -1.71
CA ASP A 739 9.54 20.18 -1.19
C ASP A 739 10.71 20.06 -0.20
N LEU A 740 11.57 21.06 -0.12
CA LEU A 740 12.60 21.16 0.92
C LEU A 740 12.06 21.70 2.25
N ALA A 741 10.80 22.19 2.28
CA ALA A 741 10.14 22.65 3.49
C ALA A 741 9.84 21.50 4.47
N PHE A 742 9.69 21.87 5.73
CA PHE A 742 9.23 21.01 6.82
C PHE A 742 8.06 21.66 7.59
N VAL A 743 7.39 20.93 8.45
CA VAL A 743 6.32 21.48 9.30
C VAL A 743 6.92 22.00 10.60
N GLY A 744 6.77 23.30 10.85
CA GLY A 744 7.27 23.97 12.03
C GLY A 744 6.49 23.57 13.30
N TYR A 745 6.98 24.06 14.45
CA TYR A 745 6.36 23.78 15.74
C TYR A 745 4.90 24.30 15.88
N ASP A 746 4.53 25.25 15.03
CA ASP A 746 3.17 25.81 14.96
C ASP A 746 2.24 25.11 13.96
N GLY A 747 2.64 23.95 13.44
CA GLY A 747 1.86 23.14 12.49
C GLY A 747 1.86 23.68 11.05
N LYS A 748 2.63 24.73 10.75
CA LYS A 748 2.70 25.33 9.41
C LYS A 748 3.94 24.91 8.66
N TRP A 749 3.82 24.74 7.35
CA TRP A 749 4.96 24.51 6.48
C TRP A 749 5.89 25.71 6.46
N ILE A 750 7.20 25.45 6.54
CA ILE A 750 8.24 26.46 6.51
C ILE A 750 9.43 25.96 5.69
N LEU A 751 9.92 26.78 4.77
CA LEU A 751 11.23 26.67 4.15
C LEU A 751 12.10 27.76 4.72
N GLU A 752 13.19 27.41 5.38
CA GLU A 752 14.08 28.38 6.02
C GLU A 752 15.24 28.79 5.10
N ALA A 753 15.66 30.03 5.21
CA ALA A 753 16.91 30.48 4.60
C ALA A 753 18.08 29.71 5.20
N GLY A 754 18.91 29.09 4.35
CA GLY A 754 20.02 28.27 4.82
C GLY A 754 20.56 27.36 3.72
N ASP A 755 21.54 26.54 4.08
CA ASP A 755 22.25 25.67 3.17
C ASP A 755 21.67 24.26 3.20
N PHE A 756 21.47 23.71 2.01
CA PHE A 756 21.04 22.33 1.79
C PHE A 756 22.13 21.57 1.04
N ARG A 757 22.38 20.33 1.44
CA ARG A 757 23.24 19.40 0.70
C ARG A 757 22.38 18.44 -0.10
N ILE A 758 22.63 18.38 -1.38
CA ILE A 758 22.00 17.42 -2.29
C ILE A 758 23.00 16.30 -2.59
N GLN A 759 22.54 15.06 -2.50
CA GLN A 759 23.34 13.86 -2.71
C GLN A 759 22.69 12.94 -3.74
N VAL A 760 23.46 12.51 -4.74
CA VAL A 760 23.09 11.46 -5.68
C VAL A 760 24.24 10.45 -5.80
N GLY A 761 24.02 9.21 -5.35
CA GLY A 761 25.10 8.23 -5.24
C GLY A 761 26.25 8.75 -4.35
N ASN A 762 27.46 8.83 -4.93
CA ASN A 762 28.65 9.37 -4.27
C ASN A 762 28.93 10.85 -4.61
N GLN A 763 28.05 11.51 -5.37
CA GLN A 763 28.18 12.91 -5.77
C GLN A 763 27.38 13.82 -4.82
N THR A 764 27.89 14.99 -4.50
CA THR A 764 27.21 16.00 -3.68
C THR A 764 27.34 17.39 -4.30
N VAL A 765 26.32 18.24 -4.10
CA VAL A 765 26.33 19.67 -4.39
C VAL A 765 25.55 20.40 -3.32
N ASP A 766 26.08 21.54 -2.86
CA ASP A 766 25.40 22.40 -1.89
C ASP A 766 24.65 23.52 -2.62
N VAL A 767 23.44 23.82 -2.12
CA VAL A 767 22.57 24.90 -2.61
C VAL A 767 22.07 25.72 -1.44
N ALA A 768 21.79 27.01 -1.64
CA ALA A 768 21.37 27.92 -0.56
C ALA A 768 20.00 28.52 -0.84
N CYS A 769 19.10 28.40 0.13
CA CYS A 769 17.83 29.14 0.14
C CYS A 769 18.07 30.56 0.63
N ASN A 770 17.64 31.56 -0.17
CA ASN A 770 17.89 32.97 0.13
C ASN A 770 16.84 33.60 1.02
N GLU A 771 15.75 32.93 1.29
CA GLU A 771 14.62 33.49 2.05
C GLU A 771 13.99 32.45 2.99
N THR A 772 13.37 32.94 4.06
CA THR A 772 12.47 32.11 4.86
C THR A 772 11.04 32.34 4.39
N LYS A 773 10.39 31.30 3.91
CA LYS A 773 8.99 31.29 3.48
C LYS A 773 8.16 30.42 4.40
N LYS A 774 7.07 30.99 4.93
CA LYS A 774 6.06 30.27 5.69
C LYS A 774 4.75 30.28 4.92
N TRP A 775 4.08 29.15 4.87
CA TRP A 775 2.75 29.02 4.26
C TRP A 775 1.68 29.17 5.33
N GLU A 776 0.66 29.95 5.03
CA GLU A 776 -0.48 30.16 5.94
C GLU A 776 -1.58 29.09 5.72
N THR A 777 -1.54 28.43 4.58
CA THR A 777 -2.44 27.32 4.24
C THR A 777 -1.85 26.00 4.72
N PRO A 778 -2.67 24.98 5.08
CA PRO A 778 -2.20 23.68 5.48
C PRO A 778 -1.42 22.92 4.38
N ASN A 779 -1.63 23.31 3.13
CA ASN A 779 -0.96 22.76 1.96
C ASN A 779 -0.10 23.86 1.31
N LYS A 780 1.15 23.51 1.04
CA LYS A 780 2.12 24.41 0.38
C LYS A 780 1.83 24.57 -1.12
#